data_9f635cebf94f57c957bd8861ce38cb2e
#
_entry.id   9f635cebf94f57c957bd8861ce38cb2e
#
_cell.length_a   1.000
_cell.length_b   1.000
_cell.length_c   1.000
_cell.angle_alpha   90.00
_cell.angle_beta   90.00
_cell.angle_gamma   90.00
#
_symmetry.space_group_name_H-M   'P 1'
#
loop_
_entity.id
_entity.type
_entity.pdbx_description
1 polymer ?
#
loop_
_entity_poly.entity_id
_entity_poly.type
_entity_poly.pdbx_seq_one_letter_code
_entity_poly.pdbx_strand_id
1 'polypeptide(L)'
;MQKRFDAVCRISDRKTAPDEPQGAKVLDYFAEDVFDIGKMAEHLPKSVYKKLMETINGMRPLDPSIADDVATAMKEWAVSRGATHYTHWFQPLTGGTAEKHDAFLEFANGKAIFEFSGKTLTVGEPDASSFPSGGLRSTFEARGYTAWDPTSPAFIKRHENGGTLCIPTIFCSYTGEVLDKKTPLLRSTQVLKKAVVRLMKCFGYKEEPVKVTLGVEQEYFLIDKKFYLQRPDLLQTGRTVYGAPPAKHQQLEDHYFGSIPPRILAFMTDVEKELWKLGIPAKTRHNEVAPAQFELAPIFEELNLAVDHNMLVMEVLRQTADRHGLVCLLHEKPFAGVNGSGKHNNWGIAYGKRNLLDPGSNPAENAVFLTVLTAVIHALDKHSDLLRTATSGIGNDHRLGANEAPPAIISMFVGEQLEDVIDQLVKGASASKSKASSLRIGIDALPPLNRDATDRNRTSPFAFTGNKFEFRAPGSSQSCAEANTIINTIVAEALDGLSEQMEHFKKKTFNTELQALLKKEITAHQRVIFNGDGYTQAWIKEATTKRGLPNLATTPEAIMPLLDEDNQKLFEKYGVLNRAELISRYHVFKEDYERRMEIEGRVALEIAKSIIRPVVFKEYLAISNGGKSSQAIETVLLEMEKQMEAMNAYISTLEDALSSGEGIRHAIECLRKNVDALEGMIDDSIWPMPKYREMLFIY
;
A
#
# COMPACT_ATOMS: atom_id res chain seq x y z
N MET A 1 8.46 16.03 -32.48
CA MET A 1 7.23 15.97 -33.24
C MET A 1 6.92 14.55 -33.75
N GLN A 2 7.71 14.05 -34.68
CA GLN A 2 7.46 12.74 -35.32
C GLN A 2 7.37 11.57 -34.31
N LYS A 3 8.19 11.58 -33.25
CA LYS A 3 8.25 10.49 -32.25
C LYS A 3 6.92 10.21 -31.52
N ARG A 4 6.14 11.26 -31.17
CA ARG A 4 4.85 11.10 -30.48
C ARG A 4 3.79 10.46 -31.39
N PHE A 5 3.65 10.95 -32.62
CA PHE A 5 2.73 10.37 -33.61
C PHE A 5 3.19 9.00 -34.12
N ASP A 6 4.49 8.78 -34.32
CA ASP A 6 5.07 7.48 -34.61
C ASP A 6 4.78 6.46 -33.52
N ALA A 7 4.76 6.88 -32.23
CA ALA A 7 4.37 6.03 -31.11
C ALA A 7 2.92 5.57 -31.21
N VAL A 8 1.98 6.48 -31.51
CA VAL A 8 0.55 6.16 -31.71
C VAL A 8 0.39 5.12 -32.83
N CYS A 9 0.98 5.37 -34.02
CA CYS A 9 0.91 4.45 -35.14
C CYS A 9 1.48 3.05 -34.80
N ARG A 10 2.62 3.01 -34.12
CA ARG A 10 3.27 1.74 -33.78
C ARG A 10 2.56 0.97 -32.63
N ILE A 11 1.74 1.64 -31.80
CA ILE A 11 0.93 0.97 -30.80
C ILE A 11 -0.24 0.23 -31.47
N SER A 12 -0.87 0.85 -32.47
CA SER A 12 -1.98 0.23 -33.22
C SER A 12 -1.57 -1.02 -34.00
N ASP A 13 -0.28 -1.14 -34.39
CA ASP A 13 0.24 -2.27 -35.12
C ASP A 13 0.71 -3.45 -34.24
N ARG A 14 0.62 -3.31 -32.93
CA ARG A 14 1.05 -4.38 -32.00
C ARG A 14 0.10 -5.56 -32.04
N LYS A 15 0.69 -6.74 -32.25
CA LYS A 15 0.01 -8.01 -31.98
C LYS A 15 0.24 -8.39 -30.52
N THR A 16 -0.80 -8.85 -29.85
CA THR A 16 -0.64 -9.58 -28.58
C THR A 16 0.29 -10.76 -28.80
N ALA A 17 1.25 -10.99 -27.89
CA ALA A 17 2.09 -12.17 -27.96
C ALA A 17 1.19 -13.43 -28.00
N PRO A 18 1.52 -14.44 -28.82
CA PRO A 18 0.75 -15.66 -28.82
C PRO A 18 0.83 -16.31 -27.45
N ASP A 19 -0.32 -16.77 -26.96
CA ASP A 19 -0.42 -17.52 -25.72
C ASP A 19 0.51 -18.75 -25.76
N GLU A 20 1.17 -19.02 -24.62
CA GLU A 20 1.72 -20.35 -24.37
C GLU A 20 0.60 -21.39 -24.44
N PRO A 21 0.92 -22.68 -24.73
CA PRO A 21 -0.09 -23.69 -24.96
C PRO A 21 -1.10 -23.75 -23.83
N GLN A 22 -2.37 -23.55 -24.17
CA GLN A 22 -3.49 -23.74 -23.24
C GLN A 22 -3.52 -25.22 -22.81
N GLY A 23 -3.27 -25.49 -21.52
CA GLY A 23 -3.39 -26.88 -21.06
C GLY A 23 -3.01 -27.14 -19.60
N ALA A 24 -2.11 -26.35 -19.00
CA ALA A 24 -1.76 -26.54 -17.60
C ALA A 24 -2.88 -26.00 -16.69
N LYS A 25 -3.37 -26.83 -15.77
CA LYS A 25 -4.31 -26.39 -14.75
C LYS A 25 -3.57 -25.58 -13.70
N VAL A 26 -4.17 -24.50 -13.20
CA VAL A 26 -3.56 -23.64 -12.16
C VAL A 26 -3.03 -24.45 -10.99
N LEU A 27 -3.79 -25.48 -10.56
CA LEU A 27 -3.40 -26.36 -9.44
C LEU A 27 -2.12 -27.17 -9.72
N ASP A 28 -1.70 -27.34 -10.98
CA ASP A 28 -0.52 -28.12 -11.32
C ASP A 28 0.79 -27.31 -11.12
N TYR A 29 0.70 -25.97 -11.12
CA TYR A 29 1.86 -25.08 -10.95
C TYR A 29 1.72 -24.07 -9.80
N PHE A 30 0.60 -24.07 -9.07
CA PHE A 30 0.43 -23.18 -7.92
C PHE A 30 1.50 -23.44 -6.86
N ALA A 31 2.17 -22.35 -6.43
CA ALA A 31 3.30 -22.38 -5.49
C ALA A 31 4.49 -23.24 -5.97
N GLU A 32 4.64 -23.51 -7.27
CA GLU A 32 5.75 -24.33 -7.76
C GLU A 32 7.13 -23.75 -7.43
N ASP A 33 7.26 -22.43 -7.34
CA ASP A 33 8.50 -21.71 -7.02
C ASP A 33 8.59 -21.28 -5.55
N VAL A 34 7.81 -21.89 -4.65
CA VAL A 34 7.83 -21.62 -3.21
C VAL A 34 8.26 -22.86 -2.44
N PHE A 35 9.16 -22.71 -1.47
CA PHE A 35 9.53 -23.77 -0.52
C PHE A 35 8.48 -23.80 0.60
N ASP A 36 7.27 -24.25 0.24
CA ASP A 36 6.10 -24.29 1.10
C ASP A 36 6.11 -25.45 2.08
N ILE A 37 5.08 -25.53 2.93
CA ILE A 37 4.92 -26.58 3.95
C ILE A 37 4.95 -27.99 3.35
N GLY A 38 4.40 -28.18 2.14
CA GLY A 38 4.42 -29.46 1.42
C GLY A 38 5.85 -29.85 1.07
N LYS A 39 6.60 -28.95 0.44
CA LYS A 39 8.01 -29.18 0.08
C LYS A 39 8.90 -29.34 1.31
N MET A 40 8.64 -28.56 2.38
CA MET A 40 9.31 -28.78 3.66
C MET A 40 9.10 -30.19 4.20
N ALA A 41 7.87 -30.73 4.10
CA ALA A 41 7.56 -32.08 4.55
C ALA A 41 8.23 -33.18 3.68
N GLU A 42 8.42 -32.92 2.39
CA GLU A 42 9.09 -33.83 1.43
C GLU A 42 10.60 -33.86 1.60
N HIS A 43 11.23 -32.69 1.83
CA HIS A 43 12.68 -32.54 1.80
C HIS A 43 13.33 -32.56 3.19
N LEU A 44 12.58 -32.37 4.28
CA LEU A 44 13.14 -32.33 5.64
C LEU A 44 12.97 -33.68 6.38
N PRO A 45 13.92 -34.06 7.22
CA PRO A 45 13.72 -35.13 8.20
C PRO A 45 12.50 -34.84 9.08
N LYS A 46 11.69 -35.85 9.40
CA LYS A 46 10.44 -35.68 10.17
C LYS A 46 10.59 -34.91 11.49
N SER A 47 11.72 -35.11 12.18
CA SER A 47 12.03 -34.41 13.44
C SER A 47 12.31 -32.93 13.24
N VAL A 48 13.04 -32.58 12.16
CA VAL A 48 13.37 -31.21 11.77
C VAL A 48 12.09 -30.49 11.32
N TYR A 49 11.30 -31.12 10.43
CA TYR A 49 10.02 -30.60 9.98
C TYR A 49 9.10 -30.27 11.16
N LYS A 50 8.96 -31.19 12.13
CA LYS A 50 8.12 -30.97 13.32
C LYS A 50 8.57 -29.74 14.10
N LYS A 51 9.88 -29.61 14.39
CA LYS A 51 10.44 -28.48 15.14
C LYS A 51 10.22 -27.16 14.39
N LEU A 52 10.44 -27.15 13.06
CA LEU A 52 10.23 -25.97 12.22
C LEU A 52 8.75 -25.56 12.22
N MET A 53 7.82 -26.50 12.09
CA MET A 53 6.38 -26.22 12.14
C MET A 53 5.93 -25.67 13.50
N GLU A 54 6.51 -26.11 14.59
CA GLU A 54 6.24 -25.55 15.92
C GLU A 54 6.70 -24.09 16.02
N THR A 55 7.81 -23.73 15.38
CA THR A 55 8.30 -22.35 15.28
C THR A 55 7.40 -21.50 14.39
N ILE A 56 7.05 -21.97 13.19
CA ILE A 56 6.15 -21.27 12.24
C ILE A 56 4.78 -20.99 12.90
N ASN A 57 4.27 -21.93 13.68
CA ASN A 57 3.00 -21.75 14.40
C ASN A 57 3.13 -20.93 15.70
N GLY A 58 4.31 -20.39 16.00
CA GLY A 58 4.56 -19.55 17.18
C GLY A 58 4.55 -20.30 18.53
N MET A 59 4.71 -21.63 18.50
CA MET A 59 4.70 -22.46 19.72
C MET A 59 6.05 -22.44 20.45
N ARG A 60 7.14 -22.20 19.73
CA ARG A 60 8.50 -22.09 20.27
C ARG A 60 9.41 -21.19 19.43
N PRO A 61 10.50 -20.65 19.99
CA PRO A 61 11.57 -20.02 19.21
C PRO A 61 12.22 -21.00 18.23
N LEU A 62 12.87 -20.46 17.20
CA LEU A 62 13.67 -21.24 16.26
C LEU A 62 14.77 -22.01 17.02
N ASP A 63 14.85 -23.32 16.78
CA ASP A 63 15.93 -24.16 17.29
C ASP A 63 17.15 -24.07 16.34
N PRO A 64 18.28 -23.46 16.75
CA PRO A 64 19.43 -23.33 15.86
C PRO A 64 19.99 -24.67 15.36
N SER A 65 19.74 -25.76 16.08
CA SER A 65 20.24 -27.09 15.71
C SER A 65 19.66 -27.66 14.43
N ILE A 66 18.54 -27.10 13.91
CA ILE A 66 17.93 -27.56 12.67
C ILE A 66 18.34 -26.73 11.44
N ALA A 67 19.13 -25.66 11.64
CA ALA A 67 19.40 -24.70 10.58
C ALA A 67 20.17 -25.31 9.39
N ASP A 68 21.15 -26.18 9.65
CA ASP A 68 21.92 -26.83 8.57
C ASP A 68 21.08 -27.81 7.74
N ASP A 69 20.19 -28.56 8.39
CA ASP A 69 19.27 -29.47 7.70
C ASP A 69 18.30 -28.70 6.80
N VAL A 70 17.76 -27.59 7.32
CA VAL A 70 16.83 -26.72 6.55
C VAL A 70 17.55 -26.04 5.39
N ALA A 71 18.78 -25.51 5.62
CA ALA A 71 19.58 -24.88 4.60
C ALA A 71 19.92 -25.85 3.47
N THR A 72 20.34 -27.08 3.80
CA THR A 72 20.64 -28.13 2.83
C THR A 72 19.42 -28.47 1.97
N ALA A 73 18.30 -28.75 2.61
CA ALA A 73 17.06 -29.07 1.90
C ALA A 73 16.58 -27.94 0.97
N MET A 74 16.62 -26.71 1.47
CA MET A 74 16.25 -25.50 0.72
C MET A 74 17.17 -25.29 -0.50
N LYS A 75 18.48 -25.43 -0.33
CA LYS A 75 19.45 -25.34 -1.42
C LYS A 75 19.23 -26.43 -2.47
N GLU A 76 19.10 -27.70 -2.05
CA GLU A 76 18.90 -28.81 -2.98
C GLU A 76 17.62 -28.64 -3.79
N TRP A 77 16.55 -28.24 -3.16
CA TRP A 77 15.31 -27.88 -3.85
C TRP A 77 15.51 -26.73 -4.84
N ALA A 78 16.14 -25.63 -4.42
CA ALA A 78 16.35 -24.45 -5.26
C ALA A 78 17.24 -24.76 -6.47
N VAL A 79 18.34 -25.49 -6.27
CA VAL A 79 19.27 -25.93 -7.34
C VAL A 79 18.56 -26.87 -8.31
N SER A 80 17.74 -27.81 -7.84
CA SER A 80 16.95 -28.71 -8.70
C SER A 80 15.99 -27.94 -9.61
N ARG A 81 15.61 -26.72 -9.21
CA ARG A 81 14.75 -25.82 -9.98
C ARG A 81 15.54 -24.77 -10.78
N GLY A 82 16.86 -24.91 -10.86
CA GLY A 82 17.76 -24.07 -11.68
C GLY A 82 18.22 -22.79 -11.01
N ALA A 83 18.05 -22.64 -9.70
CA ALA A 83 18.62 -21.51 -8.97
C ALA A 83 20.15 -21.69 -8.83
N THR A 84 20.89 -20.60 -9.07
CA THR A 84 22.37 -20.56 -8.96
C THR A 84 22.83 -19.63 -7.84
N HIS A 85 21.95 -18.76 -7.40
CA HIS A 85 22.18 -17.72 -6.40
C HIS A 85 21.11 -17.76 -5.32
N TYR A 86 21.42 -17.17 -4.17
CA TYR A 86 20.48 -16.87 -3.11
C TYR A 86 20.60 -15.39 -2.68
N THR A 87 19.58 -14.89 -2.01
CA THR A 87 19.58 -13.55 -1.42
C THR A 87 18.77 -13.53 -0.14
N HIS A 88 19.22 -12.75 0.84
CA HIS A 88 18.41 -12.36 1.98
C HIS A 88 17.50 -11.21 1.54
N TRP A 89 16.22 -11.50 1.37
CA TRP A 89 15.21 -10.59 0.87
C TRP A 89 14.49 -9.89 2.03
N PHE A 90 14.52 -8.57 2.08
CA PHE A 90 13.91 -7.78 3.15
C PHE A 90 13.30 -6.48 2.65
N GLN A 91 12.51 -5.81 3.53
CA GLN A 91 11.81 -4.57 3.25
C GLN A 91 12.49 -3.42 4.02
N PRO A 92 13.37 -2.61 3.39
CA PRO A 92 14.01 -1.47 4.04
C PRO A 92 13.00 -0.37 4.39
N LEU A 93 13.43 0.63 5.18
CA LEU A 93 12.56 1.75 5.58
C LEU A 93 12.06 2.58 4.38
N THR A 94 12.85 2.68 3.33
CA THR A 94 12.50 3.40 2.10
C THR A 94 12.56 2.49 0.89
N GLY A 95 11.75 2.79 -0.13
CA GLY A 95 11.69 2.01 -1.36
C GLY A 95 10.90 0.70 -1.22
N GLY A 96 11.20 -0.24 -2.09
CA GLY A 96 10.55 -1.55 -2.17
C GLY A 96 11.26 -2.61 -1.32
N THR A 97 11.81 -3.62 -1.99
CA THR A 97 12.59 -4.69 -1.38
C THR A 97 14.08 -4.51 -1.64
N ALA A 98 14.92 -5.04 -0.75
CA ALA A 98 16.37 -5.01 -0.87
C ALA A 98 16.93 -6.43 -1.02
N GLU A 99 17.92 -6.58 -1.88
CA GLU A 99 18.53 -7.85 -2.26
C GLU A 99 20.03 -7.67 -2.50
N LYS A 100 20.82 -8.66 -2.07
CA LYS A 100 22.22 -8.82 -2.46
C LYS A 100 22.42 -10.29 -2.83
N HIS A 101 22.64 -10.57 -4.12
CA HIS A 101 22.71 -11.94 -4.62
C HIS A 101 24.12 -12.50 -4.43
N ASP A 102 24.22 -13.61 -3.73
CA ASP A 102 25.43 -14.39 -3.58
C ASP A 102 25.25 -15.74 -4.30
N ALA A 103 26.30 -16.21 -5.00
CA ALA A 103 26.26 -17.53 -5.63
C ALA A 103 26.35 -18.63 -4.58
N PHE A 104 25.72 -19.79 -4.85
CA PHE A 104 25.97 -21.00 -4.05
C PHE A 104 27.41 -21.55 -4.25
N LEU A 105 28.16 -20.99 -5.19
CA LEU A 105 29.49 -21.45 -5.56
C LEU A 105 30.51 -21.17 -4.47
N GLU A 106 31.14 -22.23 -3.98
CA GLU A 106 32.26 -22.20 -3.04
C GLU A 106 33.42 -23.05 -3.55
N PHE A 107 34.58 -22.89 -2.96
CA PHE A 107 35.76 -23.71 -3.27
C PHE A 107 36.21 -24.52 -2.06
N ALA A 108 36.16 -25.85 -2.17
CA ALA A 108 36.68 -26.76 -1.16
C ALA A 108 37.69 -27.72 -1.80
N ASN A 109 38.87 -27.84 -1.18
CA ASN A 109 39.94 -28.72 -1.66
C ASN A 109 40.34 -28.54 -3.15
N GLY A 110 40.30 -27.30 -3.64
CA GLY A 110 40.60 -26.95 -5.03
C GLY A 110 39.54 -27.31 -6.06
N LYS A 111 38.32 -27.67 -5.60
CA LYS A 111 37.17 -27.96 -6.47
C LYS A 111 36.04 -26.99 -6.18
N ALA A 112 35.32 -26.60 -7.22
CA ALA A 112 34.09 -25.87 -7.10
C ALA A 112 32.99 -26.79 -6.54
N ILE A 113 32.28 -26.32 -5.54
CA ILE A 113 31.13 -27.00 -4.92
C ILE A 113 29.98 -26.01 -4.77
N PHE A 114 28.76 -26.51 -4.57
CA PHE A 114 27.62 -25.70 -4.12
C PHE A 114 27.41 -25.89 -2.63
N GLU A 115 27.58 -24.81 -1.88
CA GLU A 115 27.44 -24.79 -0.43
C GLU A 115 26.41 -23.73 0.01
N PHE A 116 25.62 -24.05 1.02
CA PHE A 116 24.73 -23.15 1.71
C PHE A 116 24.48 -23.70 3.12
N SER A 117 25.06 -23.05 4.12
CA SER A 117 25.05 -23.52 5.50
C SER A 117 23.87 -22.95 6.30
N GLY A 118 23.57 -23.58 7.42
CA GLY A 118 22.60 -23.04 8.38
C GLY A 118 22.99 -21.66 8.92
N LYS A 119 24.30 -21.37 9.05
CA LYS A 119 24.77 -20.02 9.39
C LYS A 119 24.39 -19.03 8.28
N THR A 120 24.63 -19.37 7.04
CA THR A 120 24.29 -18.53 5.87
C THR A 120 22.78 -18.35 5.70
N LEU A 121 21.98 -19.37 6.03
CA LEU A 121 20.52 -19.26 6.04
C LEU A 121 20.04 -18.29 7.13
N THR A 122 20.56 -18.44 8.34
CA THR A 122 19.98 -17.77 9.51
C THR A 122 20.40 -16.32 9.67
N VAL A 123 21.63 -15.97 9.26
CA VAL A 123 22.20 -14.62 9.42
C VAL A 123 23.01 -14.22 8.20
N GLY A 124 22.75 -13.02 7.69
CA GLY A 124 23.58 -12.35 6.70
C GLY A 124 24.15 -11.05 7.26
N GLU A 125 25.26 -10.60 6.69
CA GLU A 125 25.93 -9.35 7.03
C GLU A 125 25.98 -8.43 5.79
N PRO A 126 24.84 -7.86 5.33
CA PRO A 126 24.86 -6.93 4.22
C PRO A 126 25.54 -5.63 4.63
N ASP A 127 26.15 -4.95 3.66
CA ASP A 127 26.64 -3.59 3.85
C ASP A 127 25.46 -2.63 4.05
N ALA A 128 25.32 -2.11 5.27
CA ALA A 128 24.28 -1.15 5.62
C ALA A 128 24.59 0.29 5.16
N SER A 129 25.80 0.56 4.66
CA SER A 129 26.21 1.91 4.25
C SER A 129 25.40 2.45 3.08
N SER A 130 24.84 1.57 2.23
CA SER A 130 24.05 1.93 1.06
C SER A 130 22.59 2.22 1.35
N PHE A 131 22.09 1.90 2.55
CA PHE A 131 20.68 2.10 2.89
C PHE A 131 20.47 3.46 3.55
N PRO A 132 19.44 4.21 3.17
CA PRO A 132 19.05 5.43 3.87
C PRO A 132 18.48 5.06 5.24
N SER A 133 19.36 4.78 6.18
CA SER A 133 18.99 4.40 7.55
C SER A 133 18.84 5.60 8.46
N GLY A 134 18.96 6.82 7.94
CA GLY A 134 18.79 8.09 8.68
C GLY A 134 19.15 8.01 10.16
N GLY A 135 19.45 8.98 10.86
CA GLY A 135 19.52 9.13 12.31
C GLY A 135 20.14 8.06 13.23
N LEU A 136 20.15 6.78 12.86
CA LEU A 136 20.69 5.69 13.71
C LEU A 136 22.13 5.35 13.40
N ARG A 137 22.67 5.85 12.31
CA ARG A 137 23.97 5.45 11.82
C ARG A 137 24.93 6.63 11.74
N SER A 138 26.13 6.48 12.31
CA SER A 138 27.23 7.34 11.94
C SER A 138 27.83 6.85 10.61
N THR A 139 28.41 7.76 9.82
CA THR A 139 28.90 7.51 8.46
C THR A 139 29.96 6.41 8.33
N PHE A 140 30.52 5.91 9.43
CA PHE A 140 31.52 4.83 9.46
C PHE A 140 30.97 3.50 10.00
N GLU A 141 29.74 3.43 10.47
CA GLU A 141 29.10 2.18 10.85
C GLU A 141 28.37 1.60 9.65
N ALA A 142 29.05 0.72 8.90
CA ALA A 142 28.53 0.16 7.67
C ALA A 142 27.89 -1.22 7.85
N ARG A 143 27.90 -1.79 9.07
CA ARG A 143 27.41 -3.15 9.32
C ARG A 143 25.95 -3.18 9.71
N GLY A 144 25.22 -4.14 9.13
CA GLY A 144 23.89 -4.53 9.56
C GLY A 144 23.75 -6.05 9.47
N TYR A 145 22.70 -6.57 10.08
CA TYR A 145 22.38 -7.99 10.08
C TYR A 145 21.01 -8.25 9.50
N THR A 146 20.92 -9.25 8.63
CA THR A 146 19.66 -9.87 8.27
C THR A 146 19.48 -11.13 9.13
N ALA A 147 18.25 -11.42 9.53
CA ALA A 147 17.92 -12.67 10.19
C ALA A 147 16.73 -13.34 9.51
N TRP A 148 16.83 -14.65 9.26
CA TRP A 148 15.80 -15.41 8.60
C TRP A 148 14.49 -15.36 9.37
N ASP A 149 13.38 -15.11 8.62
CA ASP A 149 12.03 -15.24 9.12
C ASP A 149 11.39 -16.55 8.61
N PRO A 150 11.34 -17.60 9.45
CA PRO A 150 10.75 -18.87 9.04
C PRO A 150 9.22 -18.83 8.87
N THR A 151 8.55 -17.75 9.29
CA THR A 151 7.09 -17.59 9.16
C THR A 151 6.65 -17.17 7.77
N SER A 152 7.60 -16.81 6.90
CA SER A 152 7.38 -16.54 5.49
C SER A 152 8.23 -17.52 4.66
N PRO A 153 7.64 -18.27 3.71
CA PRO A 153 8.37 -19.28 2.96
C PRO A 153 9.39 -18.64 2.01
N ALA A 154 10.53 -19.30 1.82
CA ALA A 154 11.48 -18.93 0.78
C ALA A 154 10.89 -19.26 -0.62
N PHE A 155 11.30 -18.48 -1.62
CA PHE A 155 10.78 -18.60 -2.98
C PHE A 155 11.87 -18.38 -4.02
N ILE A 156 11.61 -18.79 -5.26
CA ILE A 156 12.55 -18.59 -6.38
C ILE A 156 12.03 -17.45 -7.26
N LYS A 157 12.82 -16.42 -7.44
CA LYS A 157 12.62 -15.41 -8.49
C LYS A 157 13.24 -15.91 -9.79
N ARG A 158 12.38 -16.09 -10.80
CA ARG A 158 12.79 -16.52 -12.14
C ARG A 158 13.30 -15.35 -12.96
N HIS A 159 14.33 -15.60 -13.76
CA HIS A 159 14.81 -14.73 -14.83
C HIS A 159 15.18 -15.57 -16.05
N GLU A 160 15.45 -14.93 -17.19
CA GLU A 160 15.66 -15.62 -18.48
C GLU A 160 16.72 -16.74 -18.43
N ASN A 161 17.76 -16.59 -17.62
CA ASN A 161 18.91 -17.50 -17.57
C ASN A 161 19.03 -18.29 -16.26
N GLY A 162 17.95 -18.40 -15.46
CA GLY A 162 18.00 -19.15 -14.22
C GLY A 162 17.05 -18.63 -13.15
N GLY A 163 17.47 -18.76 -11.88
CA GLY A 163 16.69 -18.29 -10.73
C GLY A 163 17.56 -17.93 -9.53
N THR A 164 17.00 -17.14 -8.64
CA THR A 164 17.59 -16.78 -7.35
C THR A 164 16.66 -17.23 -6.23
N LEU A 165 17.19 -17.97 -5.27
CA LEU A 165 16.50 -18.30 -4.03
C LEU A 165 16.41 -17.03 -3.16
N CYS A 166 15.21 -16.54 -2.92
CA CYS A 166 14.93 -15.42 -2.04
C CYS A 166 14.47 -15.92 -0.68
N ILE A 167 15.18 -15.50 0.37
CA ILE A 167 14.95 -15.91 1.76
C ILE A 167 14.37 -14.70 2.49
N PRO A 168 13.10 -14.72 2.90
CA PRO A 168 12.52 -13.62 3.67
C PRO A 168 13.27 -13.41 4.99
N THR A 169 13.68 -12.17 5.24
CA THR A 169 14.48 -11.81 6.42
C THR A 169 14.01 -10.48 7.02
N ILE A 170 14.39 -10.26 8.27
CA ILE A 170 14.39 -8.93 8.88
C ILE A 170 15.78 -8.28 8.71
N PHE A 171 15.84 -6.97 8.97
CA PHE A 171 17.11 -6.22 8.93
C PHE A 171 17.25 -5.31 10.14
N CYS A 172 18.41 -5.38 10.80
CA CYS A 172 18.73 -4.54 11.94
C CYS A 172 20.16 -3.97 11.82
N SER A 173 20.42 -2.88 12.57
CA SER A 173 21.75 -2.29 12.70
C SER A 173 22.71 -3.21 13.45
N TYR A 174 23.98 -2.84 13.45
CA TYR A 174 25.02 -3.49 14.25
C TYR A 174 24.72 -3.49 15.76
N THR A 175 24.04 -2.47 16.25
CA THR A 175 23.64 -2.29 17.66
C THR A 175 22.27 -2.91 17.98
N GLY A 176 21.56 -3.44 16.98
CA GLY A 176 20.32 -4.19 17.15
C GLY A 176 19.05 -3.37 16.91
N GLU A 177 19.15 -2.08 16.55
CA GLU A 177 18.00 -1.28 16.19
C GLU A 177 17.43 -1.74 14.83
N VAL A 178 16.12 -1.75 14.74
CA VAL A 178 15.38 -2.23 13.58
C VAL A 178 15.37 -1.21 12.46
N LEU A 179 15.89 -1.59 11.30
CA LEU A 179 16.02 -0.74 10.11
C LEU A 179 15.13 -1.22 8.94
N ASP A 180 14.15 -2.07 9.23
CA ASP A 180 13.20 -2.60 8.26
C ASP A 180 11.75 -2.32 8.67
N LYS A 181 10.82 -2.68 7.78
CA LYS A 181 9.37 -2.55 8.00
C LYS A 181 8.77 -3.83 8.59
N LYS A 182 9.41 -4.98 8.39
CA LYS A 182 8.88 -6.29 8.76
C LYS A 182 9.00 -6.58 10.26
N THR A 183 10.10 -6.23 10.90
CA THR A 183 10.30 -6.52 12.33
C THR A 183 9.24 -5.86 13.22
N PRO A 184 8.88 -4.57 13.06
CA PRO A 184 7.79 -3.98 13.84
C PRO A 184 6.44 -4.66 13.56
N LEU A 185 6.19 -5.09 12.31
CA LEU A 185 4.99 -5.84 11.95
C LEU A 185 4.89 -7.17 12.72
N LEU A 186 5.96 -7.93 12.75
CA LEU A 186 6.02 -9.21 13.49
C LEU A 186 5.83 -8.99 14.99
N ARG A 187 6.51 -7.99 15.58
CA ARG A 187 6.39 -7.63 17.00
C ARG A 187 4.94 -7.21 17.33
N SER A 188 4.34 -6.31 16.56
CA SER A 188 2.96 -5.84 16.78
C SER A 188 1.93 -6.96 16.63
N THR A 189 2.13 -7.88 15.67
CA THR A 189 1.28 -9.06 15.48
C THR A 189 1.32 -9.97 16.70
N GLN A 190 2.49 -10.20 17.30
CA GLN A 190 2.61 -10.99 18.53
C GLN A 190 1.91 -10.32 19.71
N VAL A 191 2.04 -8.99 19.82
CA VAL A 191 1.38 -8.21 20.88
C VAL A 191 -0.13 -8.32 20.74
N LEU A 192 -0.67 -8.11 19.55
CA LEU A 192 -2.10 -8.24 19.28
C LEU A 192 -2.62 -9.66 19.59
N LYS A 193 -1.89 -10.69 19.16
CA LYS A 193 -2.25 -12.10 19.46
C LYS A 193 -2.36 -12.33 20.98
N LYS A 194 -1.44 -11.81 21.78
CA LYS A 194 -1.46 -11.91 23.25
C LYS A 194 -2.67 -11.16 23.85
N ALA A 195 -2.95 -9.94 23.40
CA ALA A 195 -4.08 -9.15 23.86
C ALA A 195 -5.43 -9.83 23.55
N VAL A 196 -5.56 -10.42 22.36
CA VAL A 196 -6.76 -11.20 21.99
C VAL A 196 -6.93 -12.43 22.87
N VAL A 197 -5.86 -13.20 23.12
CA VAL A 197 -5.92 -14.38 24.04
C VAL A 197 -6.37 -13.94 25.44
N ARG A 198 -5.84 -12.82 25.96
CA ARG A 198 -6.23 -12.25 27.25
C ARG A 198 -7.71 -11.91 27.29
N LEU A 199 -8.19 -11.20 26.26
CA LEU A 199 -9.61 -10.86 26.14
C LEU A 199 -10.50 -12.12 26.13
N MET A 200 -10.16 -13.12 25.30
CA MET A 200 -10.96 -14.33 25.16
C MET A 200 -11.02 -15.15 26.45
N LYS A 201 -9.96 -15.11 27.28
CA LYS A 201 -9.96 -15.69 28.63
C LYS A 201 -10.98 -15.01 29.54
N CYS A 202 -11.19 -13.68 29.45
CA CYS A 202 -12.24 -12.97 30.21
C CYS A 202 -13.64 -13.47 29.87
N PHE A 203 -13.87 -13.90 28.62
CA PHE A 203 -15.12 -14.55 28.19
C PHE A 203 -15.21 -16.04 28.53
N GLY A 204 -14.17 -16.61 29.15
CA GLY A 204 -14.14 -18.02 29.55
C GLY A 204 -13.78 -19.00 28.44
N TYR A 205 -13.28 -18.54 27.30
CA TYR A 205 -12.79 -19.41 26.24
C TYR A 205 -11.45 -20.07 26.61
N LYS A 206 -11.26 -21.31 26.16
CA LYS A 206 -9.97 -21.98 26.22
C LYS A 206 -9.02 -21.33 25.23
N GLU A 207 -7.72 -21.42 25.49
CA GLU A 207 -6.72 -20.85 24.61
C GLU A 207 -6.72 -21.56 23.24
N GLU A 208 -6.86 -20.75 22.20
CA GLU A 208 -6.81 -21.15 20.79
C GLU A 208 -5.85 -20.25 20.00
N PRO A 209 -5.32 -20.71 18.84
CA PRO A 209 -4.48 -19.89 17.99
C PRO A 209 -5.19 -18.62 17.51
N VAL A 210 -4.50 -17.49 17.58
CA VAL A 210 -4.96 -16.23 16.99
C VAL A 210 -4.32 -16.04 15.63
N LYS A 211 -5.13 -15.68 14.64
CA LYS A 211 -4.67 -15.29 13.31
C LYS A 211 -5.06 -13.83 13.05
N VAL A 212 -4.09 -13.03 12.65
CA VAL A 212 -4.33 -11.70 12.10
C VAL A 212 -4.25 -11.85 10.58
N THR A 213 -5.25 -11.37 9.86
CA THR A 213 -5.37 -11.57 8.42
C THR A 213 -5.38 -10.24 7.67
N LEU A 214 -4.88 -10.28 6.44
CA LEU A 214 -4.84 -9.13 5.54
C LEU A 214 -5.17 -9.56 4.12
N GLY A 215 -6.10 -8.84 3.48
CA GLY A 215 -6.32 -8.87 2.05
C GLY A 215 -5.96 -7.50 1.48
N VAL A 216 -5.09 -7.46 0.48
CA VAL A 216 -4.58 -6.21 -0.09
C VAL A 216 -5.15 -6.00 -1.48
N GLU A 217 -5.92 -4.94 -1.68
CA GLU A 217 -6.38 -4.50 -2.99
C GLU A 217 -5.33 -3.56 -3.59
N GLN A 218 -4.66 -3.99 -4.66
CA GLN A 218 -3.59 -3.23 -5.30
C GLN A 218 -4.11 -2.53 -6.54
N GLU A 219 -4.25 -1.22 -6.45
CA GLU A 219 -4.53 -0.37 -7.62
C GLU A 219 -3.23 0.04 -8.32
N TYR A 220 -3.31 0.24 -9.64
CA TYR A 220 -2.18 0.66 -10.47
C TYR A 220 -2.64 1.24 -11.80
N PHE A 221 -1.75 2.01 -12.47
CA PHE A 221 -1.96 2.46 -13.84
C PHE A 221 -1.08 1.68 -14.81
N LEU A 222 -1.58 1.51 -16.04
CA LEU A 222 -0.81 0.96 -17.16
C LEU A 222 -0.81 1.94 -18.33
N ILE A 223 0.37 2.27 -18.81
CA ILE A 223 0.54 3.11 -20.02
C ILE A 223 1.49 2.42 -21.00
N ASP A 224 1.39 2.76 -22.28
CA ASP A 224 2.34 2.23 -23.26
C ASP A 224 3.76 2.75 -23.01
N LYS A 225 4.73 1.85 -23.04
CA LYS A 225 6.15 2.13 -22.80
C LYS A 225 6.72 3.20 -23.73
N LYS A 226 6.19 3.35 -24.95
CA LYS A 226 6.63 4.36 -25.91
C LYS A 226 6.26 5.78 -25.48
N PHE A 227 5.13 5.97 -24.80
CA PHE A 227 4.79 7.26 -24.21
C PHE A 227 5.61 7.53 -22.95
N TYR A 228 5.74 6.53 -22.09
CA TYR A 228 6.55 6.65 -20.86
C TYR A 228 7.97 7.13 -21.14
N LEU A 229 8.66 6.53 -22.13
CA LEU A 229 10.01 6.90 -22.49
C LEU A 229 10.19 8.33 -23.06
N GLN A 230 9.08 9.02 -23.37
CA GLN A 230 9.08 10.39 -23.83
C GLN A 230 8.67 11.38 -22.73
N ARG A 231 8.51 10.91 -21.48
CA ARG A 231 8.09 11.70 -20.33
C ARG A 231 9.17 11.68 -19.23
N PRO A 232 10.09 12.68 -19.21
CA PRO A 232 11.13 12.75 -18.19
C PRO A 232 10.60 12.75 -16.76
N ASP A 233 9.42 13.34 -16.52
CA ASP A 233 8.76 13.36 -15.24
C ASP A 233 8.32 11.96 -14.79
N LEU A 234 7.67 11.17 -15.63
CA LEU A 234 7.31 9.79 -15.32
C LEU A 234 8.54 8.90 -15.05
N LEU A 235 9.61 9.10 -15.84
CA LEU A 235 10.87 8.37 -15.69
C LEU A 235 11.54 8.62 -14.32
N GLN A 236 11.52 9.86 -13.84
CA GLN A 236 12.28 10.26 -12.66
C GLN A 236 11.43 10.33 -11.38
N THR A 237 10.14 10.62 -11.49
CA THR A 237 9.27 10.82 -10.32
C THR A 237 8.11 9.82 -10.23
N GLY A 238 7.83 9.07 -11.30
CA GLY A 238 6.68 8.16 -11.39
C GLY A 238 5.34 8.89 -11.60
N ARG A 239 5.33 10.22 -11.71
CA ARG A 239 4.14 11.05 -11.93
C ARG A 239 4.38 12.12 -12.99
N THR A 240 3.27 12.57 -13.61
CA THR A 240 3.34 13.73 -14.50
C THR A 240 3.36 15.03 -13.71
N VAL A 241 4.41 15.84 -13.88
CA VAL A 241 4.47 17.19 -13.28
C VAL A 241 3.70 18.22 -14.12
N TYR A 242 3.47 17.94 -15.41
CA TYR A 242 2.65 18.72 -16.33
C TYR A 242 1.70 17.82 -17.11
N GLY A 243 0.57 18.37 -17.58
CA GLY A 243 -0.38 17.72 -18.46
C GLY A 243 -1.78 18.29 -18.29
N ALA A 244 -2.29 18.92 -19.36
CA ALA A 244 -3.66 19.41 -19.41
C ALA A 244 -4.65 18.24 -19.43
N PRO A 245 -5.83 18.39 -18.79
CA PRO A 245 -6.85 17.37 -18.82
C PRO A 245 -7.39 17.18 -20.25
N PRO A 246 -7.64 15.95 -20.70
CA PRO A 246 -8.22 15.70 -22.02
C PRO A 246 -9.71 16.06 -22.05
N ALA A 247 -10.26 16.21 -23.27
CA ALA A 247 -11.68 16.51 -23.44
C ALA A 247 -12.59 15.42 -22.85
N LYS A 248 -12.26 14.13 -23.05
CA LYS A 248 -12.84 13.01 -22.32
C LYS A 248 -11.91 12.64 -21.17
N HIS A 249 -12.49 12.41 -20.01
CA HIS A 249 -11.79 12.16 -18.77
C HIS A 249 -12.38 10.88 -18.12
N GLN A 250 -12.86 10.95 -16.88
CA GLN A 250 -13.57 9.86 -16.19
C GLN A 250 -15.05 10.18 -15.91
N GLN A 251 -15.63 11.22 -16.56
CA GLN A 251 -16.95 11.76 -16.22
C GLN A 251 -18.10 10.75 -16.36
N LEU A 252 -17.97 9.76 -17.23
CA LEU A 252 -19.00 8.77 -17.49
C LEU A 252 -18.80 7.48 -16.71
N GLU A 253 -17.66 7.34 -16.00
CA GLU A 253 -17.24 6.11 -15.31
C GLU A 253 -17.32 4.85 -16.20
N ASP A 254 -17.24 5.04 -17.51
CA ASP A 254 -17.40 3.99 -18.52
C ASP A 254 -16.19 3.06 -18.62
N HIS A 255 -15.05 3.44 -18.03
CA HIS A 255 -13.92 2.54 -17.86
C HIS A 255 -14.20 1.53 -16.74
N TYR A 256 -14.68 1.97 -15.58
CA TYR A 256 -14.99 1.10 -14.44
C TYR A 256 -16.03 0.02 -14.79
N PHE A 257 -17.10 0.41 -15.49
CA PHE A 257 -18.17 -0.50 -15.93
C PHE A 257 -17.90 -1.17 -17.28
N GLY A 258 -16.75 -0.88 -17.92
CA GLY A 258 -16.37 -1.42 -19.22
C GLY A 258 -15.75 -2.81 -19.14
N SER A 259 -15.65 -3.48 -20.29
CA SER A 259 -14.85 -4.70 -20.41
C SER A 259 -13.37 -4.39 -20.35
N ILE A 260 -12.57 -5.32 -19.81
CA ILE A 260 -11.11 -5.20 -19.80
C ILE A 260 -10.61 -5.27 -21.26
N PRO A 261 -9.81 -4.29 -21.72
CA PRO A 261 -9.25 -4.32 -23.06
C PRO A 261 -8.40 -5.56 -23.30
N PRO A 262 -8.44 -6.19 -24.51
CA PRO A 262 -7.77 -7.46 -24.77
C PRO A 262 -6.26 -7.47 -24.45
N ARG A 263 -5.53 -6.40 -24.76
CA ARG A 263 -4.09 -6.28 -24.46
C ARG A 263 -3.83 -6.27 -22.96
N ILE A 264 -4.69 -5.56 -22.22
CA ILE A 264 -4.59 -5.49 -20.75
C ILE A 264 -4.99 -6.83 -20.12
N LEU A 265 -6.01 -7.50 -20.67
CA LEU A 265 -6.41 -8.82 -20.20
C LEU A 265 -5.28 -9.85 -20.37
N ALA A 266 -4.55 -9.80 -21.49
CA ALA A 266 -3.37 -10.66 -21.72
C ALA A 266 -2.28 -10.40 -20.66
N PHE A 267 -1.98 -9.11 -20.40
CA PHE A 267 -1.06 -8.72 -19.34
C PHE A 267 -1.50 -9.25 -17.97
N MET A 268 -2.76 -9.01 -17.59
CA MET A 268 -3.31 -9.47 -16.29
C MET A 268 -3.24 -10.99 -16.15
N THR A 269 -3.48 -11.73 -17.24
CA THR A 269 -3.39 -13.19 -17.26
C THR A 269 -1.97 -13.68 -16.99
N ASP A 270 -0.97 -13.03 -17.58
CA ASP A 270 0.42 -13.39 -17.33
C ASP A 270 0.89 -12.98 -15.92
N VAL A 271 0.42 -11.84 -15.40
CA VAL A 271 0.63 -11.46 -13.98
C VAL A 271 0.08 -12.54 -13.05
N GLU A 272 -1.17 -12.98 -13.25
CA GLU A 272 -1.77 -14.02 -12.40
C GLU A 272 -0.99 -15.33 -12.46
N LYS A 273 -0.52 -15.76 -13.63
CA LYS A 273 0.31 -16.97 -13.77
C LYS A 273 1.60 -16.88 -12.94
N GLU A 274 2.33 -15.76 -13.04
CA GLU A 274 3.56 -15.55 -12.26
C GLU A 274 3.28 -15.50 -10.76
N LEU A 275 2.20 -14.83 -10.34
CA LEU A 275 1.78 -14.75 -8.94
C LEU A 275 1.40 -16.13 -8.39
N TRP A 276 0.66 -16.94 -9.16
CA TRP A 276 0.29 -18.30 -8.74
C TRP A 276 1.51 -19.22 -8.58
N LYS A 277 2.53 -19.11 -9.45
CA LYS A 277 3.80 -19.83 -9.27
C LYS A 277 4.50 -19.46 -7.96
N LEU A 278 4.39 -18.20 -7.54
CA LEU A 278 4.88 -17.69 -6.25
C LEU A 278 3.93 -17.97 -5.07
N GLY A 279 2.87 -18.78 -5.26
CA GLY A 279 1.92 -19.11 -4.22
C GLY A 279 0.99 -17.97 -3.80
N ILE A 280 0.98 -16.86 -4.54
CA ILE A 280 0.14 -15.69 -4.26
C ILE A 280 -1.24 -15.92 -4.85
N PRO A 281 -2.31 -15.96 -4.02
CA PRO A 281 -3.65 -16.35 -4.46
C PRO A 281 -4.39 -15.18 -5.13
N ALA A 282 -3.84 -14.64 -6.24
CA ALA A 282 -4.50 -13.63 -7.06
C ALA A 282 -5.87 -14.15 -7.50
N LYS A 283 -6.92 -13.34 -7.31
CA LYS A 283 -8.30 -13.77 -7.53
C LYS A 283 -9.13 -12.81 -8.36
N THR A 284 -9.08 -11.53 -8.07
CA THR A 284 -9.91 -10.53 -8.72
C THR A 284 -9.05 -9.55 -9.49
N ARG A 285 -9.47 -9.26 -10.71
CA ARG A 285 -8.91 -8.22 -11.58
C ARG A 285 -10.04 -7.45 -12.23
N HIS A 286 -9.93 -6.14 -12.31
CA HIS A 286 -10.92 -5.32 -12.99
C HIS A 286 -10.35 -3.95 -13.37
N ASN A 287 -11.15 -3.19 -14.16
CA ASN A 287 -10.89 -1.79 -14.43
C ASN A 287 -11.24 -0.93 -13.22
N GLU A 288 -10.46 0.11 -12.97
CA GLU A 288 -10.75 1.16 -12.01
C GLU A 288 -11.40 2.38 -12.65
N VAL A 289 -11.76 3.41 -11.86
CA VAL A 289 -12.55 4.55 -12.32
C VAL A 289 -11.79 5.42 -13.31
N ALA A 290 -10.50 5.68 -13.07
CA ALA A 290 -9.72 6.46 -14.01
C ALA A 290 -9.38 5.65 -15.28
N PRO A 291 -9.37 6.28 -16.46
CA PRO A 291 -8.84 5.62 -17.65
C PRO A 291 -7.42 5.11 -17.42
N ALA A 292 -7.11 3.95 -17.96
CA ALA A 292 -5.83 3.24 -17.79
C ALA A 292 -5.50 2.82 -16.34
N GLN A 293 -6.45 2.87 -15.41
CA GLN A 293 -6.31 2.40 -14.03
C GLN A 293 -6.97 1.03 -13.86
N PHE A 294 -6.32 0.18 -13.08
CA PHE A 294 -6.73 -1.22 -12.87
C PHE A 294 -6.45 -1.64 -11.44
N GLU A 295 -7.08 -2.74 -11.02
CA GLU A 295 -6.89 -3.34 -9.70
C GLU A 295 -6.65 -4.84 -9.78
N LEU A 296 -5.86 -5.34 -8.83
CA LEU A 296 -5.68 -6.75 -8.52
C LEU A 296 -5.91 -6.97 -7.04
N ALA A 297 -6.77 -7.93 -6.69
CA ALA A 297 -7.03 -8.32 -5.32
C ALA A 297 -6.82 -9.83 -5.11
N PRO A 298 -5.90 -10.24 -4.23
CA PRO A 298 -5.73 -11.64 -3.83
C PRO A 298 -6.76 -12.05 -2.76
N ILE A 299 -6.86 -13.35 -2.50
CA ILE A 299 -7.52 -13.87 -1.30
C ILE A 299 -6.71 -13.41 -0.09
N PHE A 300 -7.39 -13.07 1.01
CA PHE A 300 -6.73 -12.69 2.26
C PHE A 300 -5.92 -13.84 2.85
N GLU A 301 -4.81 -13.52 3.48
CA GLU A 301 -3.87 -14.48 4.07
C GLU A 301 -3.49 -14.06 5.49
N GLU A 302 -2.58 -14.80 6.12
CA GLU A 302 -1.92 -14.37 7.36
C GLU A 302 -1.15 -13.08 7.08
N LEU A 303 -1.23 -12.13 8.01
CA LEU A 303 -0.81 -10.76 7.80
C LEU A 303 0.64 -10.61 7.29
N ASN A 304 1.61 -11.31 7.92
CA ASN A 304 3.01 -11.22 7.53
C ASN A 304 3.22 -11.72 6.10
N LEU A 305 2.61 -12.84 5.75
CA LEU A 305 2.67 -13.42 4.41
C LEU A 305 2.01 -12.50 3.37
N ALA A 306 0.83 -11.95 3.68
CA ALA A 306 0.14 -11.03 2.79
C ALA A 306 0.95 -9.76 2.49
N VAL A 307 1.71 -9.27 3.47
CA VAL A 307 2.60 -8.11 3.28
C VAL A 307 3.77 -8.46 2.36
N ASP A 308 4.42 -9.60 2.55
CA ASP A 308 5.50 -10.06 1.66
C ASP A 308 4.97 -10.31 0.25
N HIS A 309 3.83 -10.99 0.12
CA HIS A 309 3.17 -11.23 -1.16
C HIS A 309 2.81 -9.93 -1.89
N ASN A 310 2.36 -8.89 -1.18
CA ASN A 310 2.08 -7.62 -1.82
C ASN A 310 3.35 -6.94 -2.39
N MET A 311 4.49 -7.05 -1.72
CA MET A 311 5.75 -6.56 -2.28
C MET A 311 6.11 -7.28 -3.58
N LEU A 312 5.90 -8.60 -3.63
CA LEU A 312 6.08 -9.40 -4.85
C LEU A 312 5.06 -9.05 -5.94
N VAL A 313 3.79 -8.82 -5.57
CA VAL A 313 2.77 -8.33 -6.52
C VAL A 313 3.23 -7.06 -7.23
N MET A 314 3.75 -6.09 -6.48
CA MET A 314 4.25 -4.83 -7.06
C MET A 314 5.42 -5.04 -8.02
N GLU A 315 6.29 -5.98 -7.71
CA GLU A 315 7.44 -6.33 -8.56
C GLU A 315 6.98 -7.06 -9.83
N VAL A 316 6.14 -8.09 -9.70
CA VAL A 316 5.61 -8.87 -10.82
C VAL A 316 4.81 -8.00 -11.78
N LEU A 317 3.98 -7.07 -11.26
CA LEU A 317 3.25 -6.10 -12.09
C LEU A 317 4.20 -5.28 -12.97
N ARG A 318 5.30 -4.75 -12.42
CA ARG A 318 6.28 -3.96 -13.18
C ARG A 318 7.01 -4.80 -14.23
N GLN A 319 7.52 -5.97 -13.85
CA GLN A 319 8.28 -6.85 -14.74
C GLN A 319 7.41 -7.38 -15.89
N THR A 320 6.19 -7.79 -15.60
CA THR A 320 5.25 -8.28 -16.61
C THR A 320 4.80 -7.16 -17.53
N ALA A 321 4.56 -5.94 -17.02
CA ALA A 321 4.23 -4.79 -17.85
C ALA A 321 5.34 -4.52 -18.88
N ASP A 322 6.60 -4.60 -18.47
CA ASP A 322 7.74 -4.42 -19.39
C ASP A 322 7.73 -5.42 -20.54
N ARG A 323 7.50 -6.70 -20.25
CA ARG A 323 7.38 -7.76 -21.27
C ARG A 323 6.24 -7.48 -22.27
N HIS A 324 5.14 -6.90 -21.82
CA HIS A 324 3.98 -6.51 -22.65
C HIS A 324 4.17 -5.15 -23.36
N GLY A 325 5.35 -4.51 -23.21
CA GLY A 325 5.62 -3.17 -23.73
C GLY A 325 4.71 -2.10 -23.11
N LEU A 326 4.30 -2.35 -21.88
CA LEU A 326 3.59 -1.44 -20.99
C LEU A 326 4.53 -0.99 -19.86
N VAL A 327 4.09 -0.01 -19.10
CA VAL A 327 4.72 0.38 -17.82
C VAL A 327 3.64 0.43 -16.75
N CYS A 328 3.88 -0.27 -15.65
CA CYS A 328 3.03 -0.22 -14.47
C CYS A 328 3.47 0.95 -13.57
N LEU A 329 2.59 1.93 -13.41
CA LEU A 329 2.79 3.06 -12.51
C LEU A 329 2.11 2.77 -11.18
N LEU A 330 2.93 2.70 -10.12
CA LEU A 330 2.47 2.48 -8.75
C LEU A 330 2.48 3.76 -7.91
N HIS A 331 2.82 4.91 -8.49
CA HIS A 331 2.67 6.20 -7.82
C HIS A 331 1.20 6.45 -7.50
N GLU A 332 0.91 7.04 -6.35
CA GLU A 332 -0.46 7.27 -5.85
C GLU A 332 -1.28 8.22 -6.73
N LYS A 333 -0.60 9.16 -7.41
CA LYS A 333 -1.24 10.16 -8.29
C LYS A 333 -0.40 10.41 -9.55
N PRO A 334 -0.31 9.45 -10.48
CA PRO A 334 0.51 9.64 -11.68
C PRO A 334 -0.07 10.68 -12.63
N PHE A 335 -1.39 10.90 -12.59
CA PHE A 335 -2.09 11.88 -13.41
C PHE A 335 -2.97 12.77 -12.55
N ALA A 336 -2.85 14.08 -12.70
CA ALA A 336 -3.69 15.03 -11.98
C ALA A 336 -5.13 15.03 -12.54
N GLY A 337 -6.09 15.32 -11.68
CA GLY A 337 -7.50 15.48 -12.06
C GLY A 337 -8.30 14.18 -12.21
N VAL A 338 -7.67 13.01 -12.23
CA VAL A 338 -8.33 11.69 -12.23
C VAL A 338 -8.14 10.99 -10.89
N ASN A 339 -8.81 9.86 -10.64
CA ASN A 339 -8.58 9.06 -9.46
C ASN A 339 -7.09 8.71 -9.30
N GLY A 340 -6.63 8.69 -8.07
CA GLY A 340 -5.33 8.15 -7.72
C GLY A 340 -5.44 6.68 -7.31
N SER A 341 -4.29 6.02 -7.16
CA SER A 341 -4.21 4.61 -6.78
C SER A 341 -3.91 4.45 -5.30
N GLY A 342 -4.72 3.64 -4.64
CA GLY A 342 -4.57 3.22 -3.26
C GLY A 342 -4.12 1.77 -3.14
N LYS A 343 -4.03 1.36 -1.89
CA LYS A 343 -3.77 -0.01 -1.48
C LYS A 343 -4.65 -0.29 -0.27
N HIS A 344 -5.88 -0.76 -0.53
CA HIS A 344 -6.83 -0.99 0.54
C HIS A 344 -6.43 -2.20 1.38
N ASN A 345 -6.30 -1.99 2.68
CA ASN A 345 -5.92 -3.02 3.64
C ASN A 345 -7.18 -3.59 4.30
N ASN A 346 -7.60 -4.77 3.87
CA ASN A 346 -8.70 -5.51 4.49
C ASN A 346 -8.16 -6.32 5.67
N TRP A 347 -8.24 -5.73 6.86
CA TRP A 347 -7.68 -6.27 8.10
C TRP A 347 -8.71 -7.02 8.92
N GLY A 348 -8.32 -8.19 9.47
CA GLY A 348 -9.19 -9.03 10.28
C GLY A 348 -8.45 -9.76 11.39
N ILE A 349 -9.22 -10.25 12.38
CA ILE A 349 -8.71 -11.04 13.51
C ILE A 349 -9.59 -12.28 13.69
N ALA A 350 -8.96 -13.46 13.82
CA ALA A 350 -9.65 -14.71 14.13
C ALA A 350 -9.05 -15.40 15.37
N TYR A 351 -9.92 -16.02 16.16
CA TYR A 351 -9.57 -16.84 17.31
C TYR A 351 -10.03 -18.29 17.02
N GLY A 352 -9.08 -19.18 16.82
CA GLY A 352 -9.37 -20.48 16.24
C GLY A 352 -10.05 -20.36 14.88
N LYS A 353 -11.29 -20.82 14.78
CA LYS A 353 -12.13 -20.70 13.57
C LYS A 353 -13.09 -19.51 13.60
N ARG A 354 -13.13 -18.77 14.68
CA ARG A 354 -14.07 -17.66 14.88
C ARG A 354 -13.46 -16.37 14.36
N ASN A 355 -14.10 -15.73 13.40
CA ASN A 355 -13.80 -14.35 13.05
C ASN A 355 -14.36 -13.41 14.16
N LEU A 356 -13.51 -12.63 14.82
CA LEU A 356 -13.91 -11.75 15.91
C LEU A 356 -14.61 -10.47 15.41
N LEU A 357 -14.53 -10.21 14.11
CA LEU A 357 -15.21 -9.10 13.44
C LEU A 357 -16.48 -9.54 12.71
N ASP A 358 -16.93 -10.77 12.90
CA ASP A 358 -18.22 -11.25 12.40
C ASP A 358 -19.33 -10.87 13.39
N PRO A 359 -20.24 -9.94 13.04
CA PRO A 359 -21.35 -9.54 13.92
C PRO A 359 -22.36 -10.66 14.16
N GLY A 360 -22.38 -11.69 13.31
CA GLY A 360 -23.38 -12.73 13.32
C GLY A 360 -24.77 -12.23 12.88
N SER A 361 -25.81 -13.03 13.11
CA SER A 361 -27.17 -12.70 12.72
C SER A 361 -27.82 -11.61 13.60
N ASN A 362 -27.31 -11.40 14.81
CA ASN A 362 -27.76 -10.35 15.74
C ASN A 362 -26.53 -9.68 16.40
N PRO A 363 -26.03 -8.59 15.84
CA PRO A 363 -24.86 -7.89 16.36
C PRO A 363 -25.02 -7.45 17.82
N ALA A 364 -26.23 -7.04 18.23
CA ALA A 364 -26.52 -6.55 19.58
C ALA A 364 -26.37 -7.63 20.67
N GLU A 365 -26.45 -8.91 20.31
CA GLU A 365 -26.29 -10.05 21.22
C GLU A 365 -24.89 -10.65 21.22
N ASN A 366 -24.03 -10.24 20.26
CA ASN A 366 -22.66 -10.77 20.13
C ASN A 366 -21.68 -9.95 20.99
N ALA A 367 -21.60 -10.29 22.28
CA ALA A 367 -20.76 -9.58 23.24
C ALA A 367 -19.27 -9.53 22.87
N VAL A 368 -18.72 -10.60 22.27
CA VAL A 368 -17.32 -10.65 21.82
C VAL A 368 -17.11 -9.66 20.70
N PHE A 369 -17.95 -9.69 19.66
CA PHE A 369 -17.90 -8.76 18.55
C PHE A 369 -18.00 -7.30 19.01
N LEU A 370 -19.00 -6.97 19.87
CA LEU A 370 -19.19 -5.63 20.39
C LEU A 370 -17.97 -5.15 21.19
N THR A 371 -17.32 -6.03 21.95
CA THR A 371 -16.10 -5.67 22.69
C THR A 371 -14.94 -5.38 21.75
N VAL A 372 -14.74 -6.20 20.73
CA VAL A 372 -13.69 -5.97 19.72
C VAL A 372 -13.97 -4.71 18.91
N LEU A 373 -15.22 -4.49 18.46
CA LEU A 373 -15.63 -3.26 17.78
C LEU A 373 -15.36 -2.02 18.66
N THR A 374 -15.72 -2.08 19.94
CA THR A 374 -15.44 -0.99 20.91
C THR A 374 -13.96 -0.72 21.05
N ALA A 375 -13.13 -1.77 21.11
CA ALA A 375 -11.67 -1.62 21.15
C ALA A 375 -11.13 -0.93 19.90
N VAL A 376 -11.64 -1.28 18.72
CA VAL A 376 -11.22 -0.62 17.45
C VAL A 376 -11.66 0.84 17.43
N ILE A 377 -12.88 1.17 17.87
CA ILE A 377 -13.35 2.57 17.99
C ILE A 377 -12.43 3.36 18.92
N HIS A 378 -12.15 2.82 20.11
CA HIS A 378 -11.23 3.44 21.09
C HIS A 378 -9.85 3.67 20.49
N ALA A 379 -9.28 2.65 19.86
CA ALA A 379 -7.94 2.70 19.25
C ALA A 379 -7.84 3.79 18.18
N LEU A 380 -8.82 3.86 17.28
CA LEU A 380 -8.84 4.85 16.21
C LEU A 380 -9.02 6.28 16.73
N ASP A 381 -9.88 6.46 17.71
CA ASP A 381 -10.10 7.79 18.28
C ASP A 381 -8.86 8.31 19.02
N LYS A 382 -8.21 7.44 19.77
CA LYS A 382 -7.03 7.80 20.56
C LYS A 382 -5.78 8.03 19.71
N HIS A 383 -5.60 7.24 18.63
CA HIS A 383 -4.38 7.19 17.83
C HIS A 383 -4.62 7.44 16.33
N SER A 384 -5.60 8.29 16.00
CA SER A 384 -5.88 8.69 14.62
C SER A 384 -4.68 9.37 13.92
N ASP A 385 -3.87 10.08 14.69
CA ASP A 385 -2.61 10.70 14.28
C ASP A 385 -1.58 9.67 13.80
N LEU A 386 -1.36 8.58 14.54
CA LEU A 386 -0.47 7.49 14.14
C LEU A 386 -0.96 6.78 12.87
N LEU A 387 -2.28 6.58 12.71
CA LEU A 387 -2.83 6.02 11.49
C LEU A 387 -2.57 6.92 10.28
N ARG A 388 -2.63 8.24 10.45
CA ARG A 388 -2.25 9.18 9.40
C ARG A 388 -0.74 9.14 9.13
N THR A 389 0.09 8.98 10.17
CA THR A 389 1.53 8.77 10.02
C THR A 389 1.83 7.56 9.12
N ALA A 390 1.13 6.43 9.33
CA ALA A 390 1.30 5.20 8.55
C ALA A 390 1.05 5.36 7.04
N THR A 391 0.37 6.41 6.66
CA THR A 391 0.00 6.71 5.26
C THR A 391 0.71 7.96 4.73
N SER A 392 1.68 8.49 5.47
CA SER A 392 2.47 9.64 5.06
C SER A 392 3.33 9.31 3.84
N GLY A 393 3.54 10.29 2.98
CA GLY A 393 4.36 10.18 1.78
C GLY A 393 3.91 11.15 0.70
N ILE A 394 4.85 11.59 -0.14
CA ILE A 394 4.60 12.60 -1.18
C ILE A 394 3.47 12.18 -2.14
N GLY A 395 3.40 10.91 -2.49
CA GLY A 395 2.35 10.37 -3.36
C GLY A 395 0.96 10.55 -2.74
N ASN A 396 0.80 10.23 -1.46
CA ASN A 396 -0.46 10.43 -0.75
C ASN A 396 -0.80 11.89 -0.50
N ASP A 397 0.18 12.77 -0.36
CA ASP A 397 -0.07 14.22 -0.30
C ASP A 397 -0.70 14.73 -1.60
N HIS A 398 -0.41 14.10 -2.75
CA HIS A 398 -1.07 14.39 -4.02
C HIS A 398 -2.43 13.69 -4.19
N ARG A 399 -2.66 12.55 -3.51
CA ARG A 399 -3.84 11.69 -3.70
C ARG A 399 -4.97 11.99 -2.73
N LEU A 400 -4.68 12.13 -1.41
CA LEU A 400 -5.70 12.18 -0.36
C LEU A 400 -6.64 13.38 -0.50
N GLY A 401 -7.91 13.17 -0.18
CA GLY A 401 -8.93 14.22 -0.07
C GLY A 401 -9.78 14.47 -1.32
N ALA A 402 -9.61 13.70 -2.38
CA ALA A 402 -10.44 13.82 -3.59
C ALA A 402 -10.42 12.53 -4.43
N ASN A 403 -11.39 12.38 -5.34
CA ASN A 403 -11.42 11.33 -6.35
C ASN A 403 -11.28 9.92 -5.73
N GLU A 404 -12.20 9.54 -4.86
CA GLU A 404 -12.27 8.27 -4.12
C GLU A 404 -11.16 8.02 -3.09
N ALA A 405 -10.15 8.87 -3.00
CA ALA A 405 -9.17 8.79 -1.94
C ALA A 405 -9.71 9.44 -0.65
N PRO A 406 -9.57 8.78 0.52
CA PRO A 406 -10.08 9.33 1.77
C PRO A 406 -9.37 10.64 2.14
N PRO A 407 -10.01 11.50 2.98
CA PRO A 407 -9.35 12.69 3.52
C PRO A 407 -8.23 12.33 4.51
N ALA A 408 -7.39 13.31 4.83
CA ALA A 408 -6.33 13.16 5.83
C ALA A 408 -6.86 12.99 7.26
N ILE A 409 -8.10 13.39 7.53
CA ILE A 409 -8.77 13.17 8.81
C ILE A 409 -9.19 11.71 8.93
N ILE A 410 -8.63 11.00 9.89
CA ILE A 410 -9.00 9.60 10.14
C ILE A 410 -10.33 9.56 10.87
N SER A 411 -11.34 8.95 10.23
CA SER A 411 -12.66 8.64 10.79
C SER A 411 -13.05 7.21 10.47
N MET A 412 -14.04 6.68 11.21
CA MET A 412 -14.54 5.32 11.04
C MET A 412 -15.95 5.32 10.49
N PHE A 413 -16.17 4.56 9.43
CA PHE A 413 -17.50 4.21 8.93
C PHE A 413 -17.92 2.84 9.50
N VAL A 414 -19.12 2.77 10.08
CA VAL A 414 -19.66 1.51 10.62
C VAL A 414 -20.93 1.04 9.93
N GLY A 415 -21.57 1.91 9.14
CA GLY A 415 -22.84 1.65 8.47
C GLY A 415 -24.06 1.79 9.40
N GLU A 416 -25.25 1.95 8.81
CA GLU A 416 -26.50 2.26 9.52
C GLU A 416 -26.85 1.22 10.60
N GLN A 417 -26.67 -0.07 10.30
CA GLN A 417 -27.04 -1.15 11.23
C GLN A 417 -26.22 -1.11 12.53
N LEU A 418 -24.90 -0.94 12.41
CA LEU A 418 -24.04 -0.86 13.60
C LEU A 418 -24.15 0.48 14.32
N GLU A 419 -24.43 1.56 13.60
CA GLU A 419 -24.73 2.85 14.19
C GLU A 419 -25.97 2.75 15.10
N ASP A 420 -27.06 2.10 14.63
CA ASP A 420 -28.24 1.82 15.46
C ASP A 420 -27.91 1.00 16.71
N VAL A 421 -27.06 -0.04 16.57
CA VAL A 421 -26.63 -0.87 17.72
C VAL A 421 -25.81 -0.06 18.72
N ILE A 422 -24.88 0.75 18.23
CA ILE A 422 -24.05 1.66 19.05
C ILE A 422 -24.96 2.68 19.78
N ASP A 423 -25.89 3.29 19.09
CA ASP A 423 -26.84 4.24 19.62
C ASP A 423 -27.72 3.63 20.73
N GLN A 424 -28.22 2.41 20.51
CA GLN A 424 -29.00 1.68 21.52
C GLN A 424 -28.14 1.36 22.75
N LEU A 425 -26.90 0.97 22.57
CA LEU A 425 -25.97 0.68 23.67
C LEU A 425 -25.69 1.95 24.52
N VAL A 426 -25.52 3.10 23.85
CA VAL A 426 -25.29 4.39 24.49
C VAL A 426 -26.55 4.91 25.19
N LYS A 427 -27.71 4.83 24.55
CA LYS A 427 -29.00 5.34 25.08
C LYS A 427 -29.64 4.38 26.09
N GLY A 428 -29.22 3.11 26.14
CA GLY A 428 -29.78 2.11 27.03
C GLY A 428 -31.17 1.63 26.64
N ALA A 429 -31.56 1.74 25.37
CA ALA A 429 -32.83 1.28 24.83
C ALA A 429 -32.80 -0.21 24.47
N SER A 430 -33.95 -0.89 24.57
CA SER A 430 -34.08 -2.29 24.11
C SER A 430 -33.96 -2.36 22.60
N ALA A 431 -33.23 -3.39 22.10
CA ALA A 431 -32.97 -3.60 20.69
C ALA A 431 -34.25 -3.59 19.84
N SER A 432 -34.33 -2.69 18.87
CA SER A 432 -35.27 -2.84 17.77
C SER A 432 -34.75 -3.97 16.88
N LYS A 433 -35.61 -4.94 16.54
CA LYS A 433 -35.23 -6.02 15.63
C LYS A 433 -34.99 -5.45 14.24
N SER A 434 -33.76 -5.13 13.90
CA SER A 434 -33.34 -4.87 12.53
C SER A 434 -33.55 -6.15 11.73
N LYS A 435 -34.60 -6.19 10.91
CA LYS A 435 -34.85 -7.32 10.00
C LYS A 435 -33.89 -7.23 8.83
N ALA A 436 -33.07 -8.25 8.65
CA ALA A 436 -32.43 -8.50 7.35
C ALA A 436 -33.54 -8.54 6.29
N SER A 437 -33.63 -7.52 5.42
CA SER A 437 -34.64 -7.45 4.38
C SER A 437 -34.10 -8.10 3.11
N SER A 438 -34.79 -9.12 2.60
CA SER A 438 -34.51 -9.65 1.26
C SER A 438 -35.09 -8.70 0.20
N LEU A 439 -34.29 -8.32 -0.76
CA LEU A 439 -34.73 -7.57 -1.94
C LEU A 439 -35.29 -8.55 -2.98
N ARG A 440 -36.57 -8.40 -3.31
CA ARG A 440 -37.19 -9.11 -4.44
C ARG A 440 -37.28 -8.13 -5.62
N ILE A 441 -36.55 -8.41 -6.69
CA ILE A 441 -36.53 -7.55 -7.90
C ILE A 441 -37.77 -7.78 -8.76
N GLY A 442 -38.65 -8.74 -8.42
CA GLY A 442 -39.88 -8.99 -9.14
C GLY A 442 -39.72 -9.79 -10.44
N ILE A 443 -38.60 -10.46 -10.62
CA ILE A 443 -38.33 -11.39 -11.73
C ILE A 443 -38.23 -12.78 -11.18
N ASP A 444 -39.10 -13.70 -11.56
CA ASP A 444 -39.21 -15.07 -10.99
C ASP A 444 -37.94 -15.91 -11.20
N ALA A 445 -37.17 -15.63 -12.24
CA ALA A 445 -35.89 -16.32 -12.53
C ALA A 445 -34.73 -15.87 -11.69
N LEU A 446 -34.84 -14.77 -10.92
CA LEU A 446 -33.76 -14.26 -10.09
C LEU A 446 -33.90 -14.71 -8.63
N PRO A 447 -32.81 -15.16 -8.00
CA PRO A 447 -32.83 -15.46 -6.58
C PRO A 447 -33.11 -14.18 -5.76
N PRO A 448 -33.74 -14.31 -4.57
CA PRO A 448 -33.87 -13.19 -3.66
C PRO A 448 -32.48 -12.70 -3.25
N LEU A 449 -32.21 -11.41 -3.36
CA LEU A 449 -30.97 -10.82 -2.92
C LEU A 449 -31.07 -10.47 -1.44
N ASN A 450 -30.11 -10.92 -0.65
CA ASN A 450 -29.97 -10.40 0.71
C ASN A 450 -29.50 -8.95 0.62
N ARG A 451 -30.23 -8.03 1.23
CA ARG A 451 -29.77 -6.66 1.36
C ARG A 451 -28.55 -6.67 2.26
N ASP A 452 -27.40 -6.32 1.71
CA ASP A 452 -26.21 -6.08 2.50
C ASP A 452 -26.50 -4.86 3.40
N ALA A 453 -26.33 -5.04 4.70
CA ALA A 453 -26.57 -3.98 5.68
C ALA A 453 -25.40 -2.98 5.74
N THR A 454 -24.32 -3.27 5.04
CA THR A 454 -23.11 -2.42 4.98
C THR A 454 -23.05 -1.75 3.61
N ASP A 455 -23.45 -0.49 3.53
CA ASP A 455 -23.16 0.36 2.37
C ASP A 455 -21.68 0.75 2.45
N ARG A 456 -21.00 0.76 1.29
CA ARG A 456 -19.59 1.19 1.23
C ARG A 456 -19.51 2.70 1.14
N ASN A 457 -19.04 3.36 2.19
CA ASN A 457 -18.71 4.78 2.12
C ASN A 457 -17.30 4.95 1.55
N ARG A 458 -17.20 5.28 0.26
CA ARG A 458 -15.92 5.45 -0.46
C ARG A 458 -15.07 6.59 0.07
N THR A 459 -15.65 7.52 0.84
CA THR A 459 -14.92 8.67 1.41
C THR A 459 -14.36 8.40 2.81
N SER A 460 -14.69 7.25 3.43
CA SER A 460 -14.18 6.90 4.75
C SER A 460 -12.78 6.31 4.68
N PRO A 461 -11.82 6.81 5.48
CA PRO A 461 -10.48 6.24 5.53
C PRO A 461 -10.42 4.86 6.21
N PHE A 462 -11.35 4.56 7.13
CA PHE A 462 -11.41 3.30 7.85
C PHE A 462 -12.86 2.82 7.95
N ALA A 463 -13.20 1.76 7.23
CA ALA A 463 -14.57 1.32 7.07
C ALA A 463 -14.78 -0.12 7.55
N PHE A 464 -15.87 -0.37 8.30
CA PHE A 464 -16.34 -1.72 8.57
C PHE A 464 -17.10 -2.26 7.35
N THR A 465 -16.66 -3.39 6.80
CA THR A 465 -17.22 -3.98 5.58
C THR A 465 -17.83 -5.35 5.81
N GLY A 466 -18.61 -5.49 6.90
CA GLY A 466 -19.41 -6.66 7.23
C GLY A 466 -18.73 -7.67 8.14
N ASN A 467 -17.47 -7.99 7.94
CA ASN A 467 -16.73 -8.97 8.77
C ASN A 467 -15.22 -8.67 8.87
N LYS A 468 -14.81 -7.46 8.50
CA LYS A 468 -13.45 -6.96 8.52
C LYS A 468 -13.44 -5.44 8.51
N PHE A 469 -12.32 -4.83 8.78
CA PHE A 469 -12.09 -3.41 8.55
C PHE A 469 -11.23 -3.19 7.31
N GLU A 470 -11.61 -2.22 6.50
CA GLU A 470 -10.89 -1.78 5.32
C GLU A 470 -10.23 -0.43 5.59
N PHE A 471 -8.91 -0.40 5.63
CA PHE A 471 -8.14 0.84 5.73
C PHE A 471 -7.74 1.28 4.33
N ARG A 472 -8.33 2.39 3.85
CA ARG A 472 -8.30 2.85 2.46
C ARG A 472 -7.22 3.91 2.17
N ALA A 473 -6.63 4.47 3.22
CA ALA A 473 -5.66 5.55 3.09
C ALA A 473 -4.25 5.14 2.62
N PRO A 474 -3.75 3.89 2.81
CA PRO A 474 -2.43 3.52 2.30
C PRO A 474 -2.32 3.73 0.79
N GLY A 475 -1.18 4.25 0.35
CA GLY A 475 -0.89 4.52 -1.05
C GLY A 475 -0.43 3.27 -1.81
N SER A 476 -0.67 3.24 -3.12
CA SER A 476 -0.37 2.08 -3.99
C SER A 476 1.12 1.71 -4.04
N SER A 477 2.03 2.65 -3.84
CA SER A 477 3.49 2.39 -3.82
C SER A 477 4.02 1.96 -2.44
N GLN A 478 3.23 2.13 -1.37
CA GLN A 478 3.67 1.89 0.01
C GLN A 478 3.67 0.40 0.37
N SER A 479 4.49 0.01 1.34
CA SER A 479 4.34 -1.29 2.02
C SER A 479 3.16 -1.24 2.99
N CYS A 480 2.42 -2.34 3.09
CA CYS A 480 1.33 -2.47 4.08
C CYS A 480 1.85 -2.65 5.53
N ALA A 481 3.14 -2.89 5.71
CA ALA A 481 3.72 -3.22 7.01
C ALA A 481 3.49 -2.13 8.05
N GLU A 482 3.74 -0.86 7.70
CA GLU A 482 3.60 0.27 8.64
C GLU A 482 2.17 0.48 9.10
N ALA A 483 1.22 0.49 8.16
CA ALA A 483 -0.20 0.64 8.47
C ALA A 483 -0.68 -0.46 9.43
N ASN A 484 -0.31 -1.71 9.15
CA ASN A 484 -0.72 -2.85 9.98
C ASN A 484 0.05 -2.94 11.30
N THR A 485 1.30 -2.48 11.37
CA THR A 485 2.04 -2.34 12.63
C THR A 485 1.30 -1.40 13.58
N ILE A 486 0.85 -0.27 13.09
CA ILE A 486 0.11 0.71 13.88
C ILE A 486 -1.26 0.16 14.28
N ILE A 487 -2.06 -0.36 13.34
CA ILE A 487 -3.37 -0.95 13.64
C ILE A 487 -3.25 -2.01 14.74
N ASN A 488 -2.32 -2.95 14.59
CA ASN A 488 -2.12 -4.02 15.57
C ASN A 488 -1.75 -3.47 16.96
N THR A 489 -0.87 -2.46 17.03
CA THR A 489 -0.38 -1.91 18.29
C THR A 489 -1.48 -1.16 19.04
N ILE A 490 -2.20 -0.26 18.36
CA ILE A 490 -3.25 0.55 18.97
C ILE A 490 -4.47 -0.30 19.38
N VAL A 491 -4.84 -1.30 18.58
CA VAL A 491 -5.92 -2.23 18.91
C VAL A 491 -5.51 -3.14 20.08
N ALA A 492 -4.25 -3.59 20.14
CA ALA A 492 -3.76 -4.36 21.27
C ALA A 492 -3.82 -3.55 22.57
N GLU A 493 -3.47 -2.26 22.56
CA GLU A 493 -3.59 -1.38 23.73
C GLU A 493 -5.04 -1.29 24.20
N ALA A 494 -5.98 -1.07 23.28
CA ALA A 494 -7.40 -0.96 23.62
C ALA A 494 -7.96 -2.27 24.17
N LEU A 495 -7.60 -3.42 23.57
CA LEU A 495 -8.00 -4.75 24.05
C LEU A 495 -7.43 -5.06 25.43
N ASP A 496 -6.18 -4.71 25.69
CA ASP A 496 -5.55 -4.88 26.99
C ASP A 496 -6.25 -4.03 28.08
N GLY A 497 -6.54 -2.77 27.76
CA GLY A 497 -7.24 -1.88 28.68
C GLY A 497 -8.66 -2.34 29.04
N LEU A 498 -9.41 -2.89 28.06
CA LEU A 498 -10.71 -3.53 28.30
C LEU A 498 -10.56 -4.81 29.12
N SER A 499 -9.60 -5.66 28.78
CA SER A 499 -9.36 -6.93 29.47
C SER A 499 -9.00 -6.71 30.93
N GLU A 500 -8.15 -5.74 31.24
CA GLU A 500 -7.77 -5.36 32.61
C GLU A 500 -8.99 -5.02 33.46
N GLN A 501 -9.96 -4.27 32.93
CA GLN A 501 -11.19 -3.96 33.62
C GLN A 501 -12.09 -5.20 33.76
N MET A 502 -12.21 -6.03 32.71
CA MET A 502 -13.04 -7.24 32.67
C MET A 502 -12.55 -8.35 33.61
N GLU A 503 -11.25 -8.45 33.88
CA GLU A 503 -10.66 -9.41 34.84
C GLU A 503 -11.20 -9.23 36.27
N HIS A 504 -11.70 -8.05 36.60
CA HIS A 504 -12.29 -7.73 37.90
C HIS A 504 -13.81 -7.97 37.99
N PHE A 505 -14.46 -8.34 36.87
CA PHE A 505 -15.91 -8.53 36.83
C PHE A 505 -16.33 -9.80 37.59
N LYS A 506 -17.46 -9.70 38.33
CA LYS A 506 -18.04 -10.83 39.03
C LYS A 506 -18.81 -11.72 38.05
N LYS A 507 -18.66 -13.03 38.11
CA LYS A 507 -19.34 -13.98 37.22
C LYS A 507 -20.87 -13.76 37.14
N LYS A 508 -21.52 -13.39 38.26
CA LYS A 508 -22.97 -13.18 38.29
C LYS A 508 -23.43 -11.89 37.60
N THR A 509 -22.59 -10.90 37.52
CA THR A 509 -22.89 -9.56 36.99
C THR A 509 -22.10 -9.24 35.72
N PHE A 510 -21.37 -10.22 35.19
CA PHE A 510 -20.46 -10.05 34.07
C PHE A 510 -21.09 -9.29 32.88
N ASN A 511 -22.27 -9.73 32.43
CA ASN A 511 -22.95 -9.10 31.29
C ASN A 511 -23.36 -7.65 31.57
N THR A 512 -23.82 -7.38 32.78
CA THR A 512 -24.23 -6.00 33.21
C THR A 512 -23.01 -5.09 33.31
N GLU A 513 -21.93 -5.58 33.90
CA GLU A 513 -20.66 -4.84 34.03
C GLU A 513 -20.03 -4.60 32.68
N LEU A 514 -20.04 -5.62 31.78
CA LEU A 514 -19.57 -5.49 30.40
C LEU A 514 -20.38 -4.43 29.63
N GLN A 515 -21.71 -4.48 29.70
CA GLN A 515 -22.56 -3.51 29.03
C GLN A 515 -22.27 -2.08 29.51
N ALA A 516 -22.07 -1.91 30.81
CA ALA A 516 -21.71 -0.60 31.40
C ALA A 516 -20.33 -0.12 30.90
N LEU A 517 -19.35 -1.04 30.82
CA LEU A 517 -18.03 -0.74 30.30
C LEU A 517 -18.10 -0.33 28.82
N LEU A 518 -18.74 -1.13 27.97
CA LEU A 518 -18.85 -0.83 26.54
C LEU A 518 -19.58 0.50 26.30
N LYS A 519 -20.65 0.76 27.05
CA LYS A 519 -21.35 2.07 27.00
C LYS A 519 -20.41 3.21 27.33
N LYS A 520 -19.64 3.11 28.41
CA LYS A 520 -18.67 4.13 28.84
C LYS A 520 -17.65 4.41 27.76
N GLU A 521 -17.01 3.36 27.24
CA GLU A 521 -15.94 3.45 26.23
C GLU A 521 -16.47 4.03 24.91
N ILE A 522 -17.61 3.53 24.41
CA ILE A 522 -18.21 4.07 23.18
C ILE A 522 -18.59 5.54 23.35
N THR A 523 -19.19 5.91 24.49
CA THR A 523 -19.57 7.31 24.75
C THR A 523 -18.34 8.23 24.72
N ALA A 524 -17.20 7.78 25.23
CA ALA A 524 -15.97 8.55 25.25
C ALA A 524 -15.32 8.68 23.84
N HIS A 525 -15.45 7.66 23.00
CA HIS A 525 -14.67 7.54 21.77
C HIS A 525 -15.50 7.62 20.47
N GLN A 526 -16.83 7.72 20.54
CA GLN A 526 -17.70 7.75 19.33
C GLN A 526 -17.47 8.96 18.41
N ARG A 527 -16.71 9.97 18.82
CA ARG A 527 -16.43 11.16 18.00
C ARG A 527 -15.70 10.83 16.69
N VAL A 528 -15.02 9.67 16.60
CA VAL A 528 -14.34 9.20 15.40
C VAL A 528 -15.32 8.59 14.40
N ILE A 529 -16.53 8.16 14.81
CA ILE A 529 -17.53 7.54 13.95
C ILE A 529 -18.18 8.60 13.06
N PHE A 530 -18.12 8.38 11.74
CA PHE A 530 -18.74 9.26 10.76
C PHE A 530 -19.21 8.45 9.53
N ASN A 531 -20.51 8.46 9.29
CA ASN A 531 -21.14 7.73 8.18
C ASN A 531 -21.50 8.65 6.98
N GLY A 532 -21.16 9.93 7.03
CA GLY A 532 -21.43 10.91 6.00
C GLY A 532 -20.34 11.05 4.94
N ASP A 533 -20.48 12.05 4.06
CA ASP A 533 -19.50 12.38 3.03
C ASP A 533 -18.26 13.10 3.62
N GLY A 534 -17.12 12.42 3.61
CA GLY A 534 -15.84 12.89 4.14
C GLY A 534 -15.19 14.04 3.35
N TYR A 535 -15.66 14.35 2.13
CA TYR A 535 -15.07 15.42 1.29
C TYR A 535 -15.66 16.79 1.59
N THR A 536 -16.77 16.86 2.31
CA THR A 536 -17.45 18.13 2.54
C THR A 536 -16.65 19.07 3.47
N GLN A 537 -16.61 20.37 3.14
CA GLN A 537 -16.02 21.37 4.02
C GLN A 537 -16.72 21.44 5.40
N ALA A 538 -18.01 21.09 5.43
CA ALA A 538 -18.79 20.98 6.65
C ALA A 538 -18.21 19.89 7.57
N TRP A 539 -17.86 18.72 7.00
CA TRP A 539 -17.21 17.64 7.74
C TRP A 539 -15.84 18.07 8.28
N ILE A 540 -14.97 18.64 7.43
CA ILE A 540 -13.63 19.09 7.85
C ILE A 540 -13.76 20.05 9.03
N LYS A 541 -14.67 21.02 8.94
CA LYS A 541 -14.92 21.97 10.04
C LYS A 541 -15.46 21.26 11.28
N GLU A 542 -16.44 20.38 11.14
CA GLU A 542 -17.00 19.63 12.27
C GLU A 542 -15.95 18.76 12.94
N ALA A 543 -15.20 17.97 12.16
CA ALA A 543 -14.17 17.06 12.64
C ALA A 543 -13.11 17.80 13.48
N THR A 544 -12.61 18.92 12.96
CA THR A 544 -11.51 19.66 13.60
C THR A 544 -12.01 20.53 14.78
N THR A 545 -13.15 21.23 14.64
CA THR A 545 -13.57 22.23 15.66
C THR A 545 -14.49 21.66 16.72
N LYS A 546 -15.39 20.73 16.38
CA LYS A 546 -16.36 20.16 17.34
C LYS A 546 -15.89 18.81 17.90
N ARG A 547 -15.32 17.96 17.05
CA ARG A 547 -14.90 16.61 17.44
C ARG A 547 -13.44 16.57 17.90
N GLY A 548 -12.62 17.59 17.58
CA GLY A 548 -11.19 17.64 17.95
C GLY A 548 -10.35 16.55 17.30
N LEU A 549 -10.75 16.09 16.09
CA LEU A 549 -9.96 15.13 15.33
C LEU A 549 -8.81 15.86 14.59
N PRO A 550 -7.59 15.31 14.58
CA PRO A 550 -6.47 15.93 13.90
C PRO A 550 -6.67 15.92 12.37
N ASN A 551 -6.26 17.00 11.71
CA ASN A 551 -6.18 17.10 10.27
C ASN A 551 -4.71 17.33 9.86
N LEU A 552 -3.97 16.26 9.77
CA LEU A 552 -2.55 16.27 9.36
C LEU A 552 -2.50 16.17 7.83
N ALA A 553 -2.69 17.31 7.17
CA ALA A 553 -2.92 17.36 5.73
C ALA A 553 -1.68 16.98 4.92
N THR A 554 -0.49 17.30 5.41
CA THR A 554 0.78 17.08 4.71
C THR A 554 1.65 16.05 5.42
N THR A 555 2.57 15.45 4.69
CA THR A 555 3.52 14.48 5.25
C THR A 555 4.40 15.08 6.36
N PRO A 556 4.96 16.30 6.25
CA PRO A 556 5.69 16.91 7.37
C PRO A 556 4.88 17.00 8.66
N GLU A 557 3.57 17.30 8.58
CA GLU A 557 2.68 17.29 9.75
C GLU A 557 2.41 15.86 10.23
N ALA A 558 2.17 14.95 9.29
CA ALA A 558 1.75 13.57 9.57
C ALA A 558 2.84 12.71 10.22
N ILE A 559 4.12 13.05 10.09
CA ILE A 559 5.22 12.31 10.73
C ILE A 559 5.57 12.81 12.14
N MET A 560 5.07 13.99 12.54
CA MET A 560 5.33 14.56 13.87
C MET A 560 4.87 13.66 15.03
N PRO A 561 3.74 12.91 14.93
CA PRO A 561 3.32 11.98 15.97
C PRO A 561 4.36 10.94 16.40
N LEU A 562 5.35 10.63 15.56
CA LEU A 562 6.47 9.74 15.94
C LEU A 562 7.37 10.32 17.05
N LEU A 563 7.35 11.63 17.22
CA LEU A 563 8.12 12.34 18.26
C LEU A 563 7.29 12.60 19.51
N ASP A 564 5.99 12.34 19.48
CA ASP A 564 5.11 12.52 20.62
C ASP A 564 5.43 11.53 21.74
N GLU A 565 5.51 12.03 22.97
CA GLU A 565 5.96 11.24 24.13
C GLU A 565 4.97 10.11 24.48
N ASP A 566 3.67 10.33 24.33
CA ASP A 566 2.67 9.30 24.65
C ASP A 566 2.64 8.21 23.57
N ASN A 567 2.85 8.57 22.31
CA ASN A 567 3.02 7.62 21.21
C ASN A 567 4.31 6.80 21.39
N GLN A 568 5.43 7.43 21.80
CA GLN A 568 6.66 6.72 22.10
C GLN A 568 6.48 5.72 23.24
N LYS A 569 5.82 6.13 24.35
CA LYS A 569 5.49 5.24 25.49
C LYS A 569 4.61 4.06 25.05
N LEU A 570 3.67 4.26 24.13
CA LEU A 570 2.85 3.19 23.57
C LEU A 570 3.71 2.11 22.94
N PHE A 571 4.56 2.50 21.98
CA PHE A 571 5.41 1.54 21.28
C PHE A 571 6.43 0.85 22.18
N GLU A 572 7.02 1.58 23.14
CA GLU A 572 7.96 1.04 24.13
C GLU A 572 7.27 0.06 25.10
N LYS A 573 6.07 0.40 25.60
CA LYS A 573 5.27 -0.48 26.48
C LYS A 573 5.04 -1.85 25.87
N TYR A 574 4.76 -1.89 24.57
CA TYR A 574 4.50 -3.14 23.86
C TYR A 574 5.74 -3.77 23.19
N GLY A 575 6.89 -3.11 23.28
CA GLY A 575 8.13 -3.59 22.69
C GLY A 575 8.09 -3.69 21.16
N VAL A 576 7.26 -2.87 20.52
CA VAL A 576 7.15 -2.85 19.04
C VAL A 576 8.27 -2.02 18.43
N LEU A 577 8.48 -0.82 18.94
CA LEU A 577 9.58 0.08 18.59
C LEU A 577 10.07 0.78 19.85
N ASN A 578 11.36 0.99 19.95
CA ASN A 578 11.94 1.83 20.99
C ASN A 578 12.02 3.31 20.53
N ARG A 579 12.35 4.19 21.44
CA ARG A 579 12.42 5.63 21.18
C ARG A 579 13.42 5.98 20.06
N ALA A 580 14.59 5.34 20.04
CA ALA A 580 15.61 5.59 19.02
C ALA A 580 15.12 5.14 17.63
N GLU A 581 14.44 4.01 17.54
CA GLU A 581 13.82 3.50 16.31
C GLU A 581 12.73 4.42 15.78
N LEU A 582 11.90 5.03 16.64
CA LEU A 582 10.85 5.99 16.25
C LEU A 582 11.45 7.30 15.75
N ILE A 583 12.44 7.86 16.47
CA ILE A 583 13.15 9.08 16.05
C ILE A 583 13.86 8.86 14.73
N SER A 584 14.47 7.70 14.52
CA SER A 584 15.10 7.34 13.25
C SER A 584 14.09 7.33 12.11
N ARG A 585 12.91 6.73 12.29
CA ARG A 585 11.86 6.71 11.28
C ARG A 585 11.38 8.11 10.93
N TYR A 586 11.20 8.98 11.92
CA TYR A 586 10.89 10.38 11.68
C TYR A 586 11.92 11.04 10.75
N HIS A 587 13.21 10.88 11.03
CA HIS A 587 14.28 11.48 10.21
C HIS A 587 14.32 10.88 8.80
N VAL A 588 14.17 9.56 8.67
CA VAL A 588 14.15 8.88 7.37
C VAL A 588 12.96 9.34 6.52
N PHE A 589 11.76 9.40 7.10
CA PHE A 589 10.56 9.83 6.36
C PHE A 589 10.62 11.30 5.98
N LYS A 590 11.15 12.15 6.86
CA LYS A 590 11.38 13.56 6.57
C LYS A 590 12.36 13.73 5.41
N GLU A 591 13.50 13.07 5.46
CA GLU A 591 14.52 13.15 4.40
C GLU A 591 14.00 12.59 3.07
N ASP A 592 13.32 11.43 3.07
CA ASP A 592 12.73 10.86 1.85
C ASP A 592 11.73 11.84 1.21
N TYR A 593 10.87 12.47 2.02
CA TYR A 593 9.93 13.47 1.54
C TYR A 593 10.63 14.69 0.93
N GLU A 594 11.60 15.26 1.64
CA GLU A 594 12.34 16.45 1.20
C GLU A 594 13.11 16.18 -0.10
N ARG A 595 13.78 15.02 -0.20
CA ARG A 595 14.52 14.62 -1.40
C ARG A 595 13.61 14.38 -2.61
N ARG A 596 12.49 13.72 -2.42
CA ARG A 596 11.52 13.51 -3.51
C ARG A 596 10.91 14.80 -3.98
N MET A 597 10.56 15.72 -3.07
CA MET A 597 10.04 17.03 -3.40
C MET A 597 11.07 17.87 -4.19
N GLU A 598 12.34 17.81 -3.78
CA GLU A 598 13.45 18.45 -4.51
C GLU A 598 13.59 17.86 -5.92
N ILE A 599 13.53 16.54 -6.07
CA ILE A 599 13.59 15.87 -7.39
C ILE A 599 12.43 16.31 -8.26
N GLU A 600 11.19 16.30 -7.76
CA GLU A 600 10.02 16.78 -8.51
C GLU A 600 10.20 18.24 -8.98
N GLY A 601 10.68 19.12 -8.10
CA GLY A 601 10.95 20.52 -8.43
C GLY A 601 12.02 20.70 -9.50
N ARG A 602 13.11 19.96 -9.39
CA ARG A 602 14.20 20.00 -10.41
C ARG A 602 13.74 19.49 -11.76
N VAL A 603 12.97 18.39 -11.79
CA VAL A 603 12.40 17.83 -13.02
C VAL A 603 11.40 18.80 -13.65
N ALA A 604 10.52 19.41 -12.85
CA ALA A 604 9.60 20.43 -13.33
C ALA A 604 10.34 21.61 -13.95
N LEU A 605 11.39 22.10 -13.28
CA LEU A 605 12.22 23.20 -13.77
C LEU A 605 12.95 22.85 -15.08
N GLU A 606 13.55 21.66 -15.15
CA GLU A 606 14.24 21.18 -16.36
C GLU A 606 13.30 21.13 -17.56
N ILE A 607 12.12 20.50 -17.39
CA ILE A 607 11.13 20.38 -18.46
C ILE A 607 10.65 21.76 -18.91
N ALA A 608 10.31 22.65 -17.98
CA ALA A 608 9.84 24.00 -18.31
C ALA A 608 10.89 24.78 -19.09
N LYS A 609 12.15 24.78 -18.65
CA LYS A 609 13.24 25.57 -19.25
C LYS A 609 13.74 25.02 -20.58
N SER A 610 13.91 23.69 -20.67
CA SER A 610 14.64 23.09 -21.79
C SER A 610 13.71 22.45 -22.84
N ILE A 611 12.49 22.10 -22.48
CA ILE A 611 11.55 21.40 -23.36
C ILE A 611 10.38 22.30 -23.75
N ILE A 612 9.67 22.88 -22.80
CA ILE A 612 8.44 23.65 -23.04
C ILE A 612 8.74 25.05 -23.56
N ARG A 613 9.52 25.83 -22.81
CA ARG A 613 9.81 27.25 -23.17
C ARG A 613 10.34 27.44 -24.58
N PRO A 614 11.29 26.61 -25.09
CA PRO A 614 11.76 26.75 -26.48
C PRO A 614 10.67 26.51 -27.53
N VAL A 615 9.75 25.61 -27.27
CA VAL A 615 8.64 25.31 -28.20
C VAL A 615 7.63 26.45 -28.20
N VAL A 616 7.26 26.96 -27.03
CA VAL A 616 6.36 28.11 -26.90
C VAL A 616 6.91 29.34 -27.62
N PHE A 617 8.19 29.64 -27.44
CA PHE A 617 8.84 30.76 -28.13
C PHE A 617 8.89 30.59 -29.64
N LYS A 618 9.13 29.38 -30.14
CA LYS A 618 9.11 29.09 -31.58
C LYS A 618 7.72 29.30 -32.17
N GLU A 619 6.67 28.83 -31.51
CA GLU A 619 5.30 29.02 -31.96
C GLU A 619 4.89 30.49 -31.95
N TYR A 620 5.18 31.23 -30.88
CA TYR A 620 4.94 32.66 -30.81
C TYR A 620 5.58 33.39 -31.96
N LEU A 621 6.88 33.13 -32.25
CA LEU A 621 7.60 33.76 -33.38
C LEU A 621 7.00 33.34 -34.75
N ALA A 622 6.55 32.09 -34.91
CA ALA A 622 5.93 31.62 -36.14
C ALA A 622 4.62 32.36 -36.42
N ILE A 623 3.77 32.54 -35.42
CA ILE A 623 2.51 33.30 -35.53
C ILE A 623 2.79 34.77 -35.75
N SER A 624 3.73 35.40 -35.01
CA SER A 624 4.08 36.82 -35.12
C SER A 624 4.66 37.18 -36.48
N ASN A 625 5.46 36.30 -37.09
CA ASN A 625 6.08 36.53 -38.40
C ASN A 625 5.15 36.16 -39.58
N GLY A 626 3.96 35.61 -39.35
CA GLY A 626 3.02 35.17 -40.39
C GLY A 626 2.38 36.30 -41.25
N GLY A 627 2.70 37.55 -41.02
CA GLY A 627 2.62 38.64 -42.00
C GLY A 627 1.26 39.29 -42.25
N LYS A 628 0.15 38.91 -41.60
CA LYS A 628 -1.11 39.68 -41.58
C LYS A 628 -1.69 39.72 -40.18
N SER A 629 -1.56 40.88 -39.51
CA SER A 629 -2.23 41.06 -38.25
C SER A 629 -3.74 41.18 -38.45
N SER A 630 -4.48 40.22 -37.92
CA SER A 630 -5.90 40.38 -37.65
C SER A 630 -6.09 40.54 -36.16
N GLN A 631 -7.17 41.18 -35.75
CA GLN A 631 -7.50 41.33 -34.33
C GLN A 631 -7.52 39.96 -33.60
N ALA A 632 -7.89 38.88 -34.31
CA ALA A 632 -7.85 37.53 -33.74
C ALA A 632 -6.41 37.04 -33.45
N ILE A 633 -5.48 37.28 -34.37
CA ILE A 633 -4.05 36.95 -34.19
C ILE A 633 -3.45 37.75 -33.06
N GLU A 634 -3.70 39.08 -33.03
CA GLU A 634 -3.23 39.93 -31.92
C GLU A 634 -3.72 39.49 -30.56
N THR A 635 -5.01 39.05 -30.45
CA THR A 635 -5.56 38.53 -29.20
C THR A 635 -4.82 37.26 -28.75
N VAL A 636 -4.54 36.34 -29.66
CA VAL A 636 -3.79 35.09 -29.35
C VAL A 636 -2.35 35.43 -28.93
N LEU A 637 -1.67 36.32 -29.64
CA LEU A 637 -0.30 36.71 -29.29
C LEU A 637 -0.22 37.38 -27.94
N LEU A 638 -1.14 38.28 -27.59
CA LEU A 638 -1.20 38.93 -26.28
C LEU A 638 -1.40 37.92 -25.13
N GLU A 639 -2.29 36.91 -25.34
CA GLU A 639 -2.46 35.90 -24.34
C GLU A 639 -1.24 34.98 -24.21
N MET A 640 -0.58 34.65 -25.33
CA MET A 640 0.69 33.90 -25.29
C MET A 640 1.78 34.66 -24.58
N GLU A 641 1.94 36.01 -24.84
CA GLU A 641 2.90 36.84 -24.12
C GLU A 641 2.68 36.83 -22.62
N LYS A 642 1.44 37.01 -22.18
CA LYS A 642 1.06 36.95 -20.77
C LYS A 642 1.42 35.61 -20.14
N GLN A 643 1.14 34.49 -20.83
CA GLN A 643 1.50 33.16 -20.34
C GLN A 643 3.01 32.91 -20.32
N MET A 644 3.77 33.46 -21.30
CA MET A 644 5.22 33.36 -21.33
C MET A 644 5.90 34.20 -20.20
N GLU A 645 5.38 35.38 -19.91
CA GLU A 645 5.84 36.20 -18.78
C GLU A 645 5.57 35.48 -17.45
N ALA A 646 4.35 34.96 -17.28
CA ALA A 646 3.98 34.17 -16.10
C ALA A 646 4.85 32.92 -15.93
N MET A 647 5.13 32.19 -17.03
CA MET A 647 6.02 31.03 -17.02
C MET A 647 7.43 31.41 -16.52
N ASN A 648 8.00 32.48 -17.02
CA ASN A 648 9.33 32.92 -16.59
C ASN A 648 9.34 33.34 -15.11
N ALA A 649 8.28 34.02 -14.64
CA ALA A 649 8.16 34.41 -13.24
C ALA A 649 8.03 33.13 -12.34
N TYR A 650 7.22 32.18 -12.72
CA TYR A 650 7.06 30.90 -11.94
C TYR A 650 8.34 30.05 -12.00
N ILE A 651 9.07 30.04 -13.10
CA ILE A 651 10.41 29.40 -13.18
C ILE A 651 11.33 30.01 -12.12
N SER A 652 11.42 31.35 -12.03
CA SER A 652 12.23 32.03 -11.01
C SER A 652 11.76 31.71 -9.59
N THR A 653 10.44 31.72 -9.36
CA THR A 653 9.87 31.33 -8.06
C THR A 653 10.25 29.91 -7.66
N LEU A 654 10.24 28.95 -8.62
CA LEU A 654 10.64 27.58 -8.34
C LEU A 654 12.16 27.45 -8.11
N GLU A 655 12.99 28.21 -8.80
CA GLU A 655 14.45 28.31 -8.54
C GLU A 655 14.74 28.80 -7.13
N ASP A 656 14.04 29.86 -6.70
CA ASP A 656 14.15 30.38 -5.33
C ASP A 656 13.69 29.37 -4.28
N ALA A 657 12.56 28.70 -4.52
CA ALA A 657 12.02 27.68 -3.64
C ALA A 657 12.97 26.47 -3.51
N LEU A 658 13.60 26.04 -4.61
CA LEU A 658 14.60 24.96 -4.60
C LEU A 658 15.89 25.38 -3.87
N SER A 659 16.25 26.64 -3.92
CA SER A 659 17.44 27.18 -3.24
C SER A 659 17.22 27.29 -1.73
N SER A 660 16.02 27.68 -1.30
CA SER A 660 15.65 27.80 0.11
C SER A 660 15.22 26.49 0.75
N GLY A 661 14.74 25.54 -0.07
CA GLY A 661 14.10 24.30 0.41
C GLY A 661 12.64 24.47 0.86
N GLU A 662 12.06 25.67 0.73
CA GLU A 662 10.70 25.98 1.19
C GLU A 662 9.75 26.30 0.03
N GLY A 663 8.48 25.91 0.17
CA GLY A 663 7.43 26.25 -0.79
C GLY A 663 7.52 25.56 -2.15
N ILE A 664 8.38 24.56 -2.34
CA ILE A 664 8.63 23.87 -3.61
C ILE A 664 7.32 23.33 -4.20
N ARG A 665 6.49 22.67 -3.41
CA ARG A 665 5.20 22.12 -3.86
C ARG A 665 4.31 23.21 -4.47
N HIS A 666 4.14 24.32 -3.78
CA HIS A 666 3.32 25.44 -4.25
C HIS A 666 3.88 26.04 -5.55
N ALA A 667 5.20 26.21 -5.63
CA ALA A 667 5.86 26.74 -6.85
C ALA A 667 5.66 25.79 -8.05
N ILE A 668 5.77 24.46 -7.85
CA ILE A 668 5.45 23.46 -8.88
C ILE A 668 3.99 23.60 -9.33
N GLU A 669 3.04 23.70 -8.41
CA GLU A 669 1.61 23.81 -8.73
C GLU A 669 1.29 25.10 -9.54
N CYS A 670 1.91 26.22 -9.21
CA CYS A 670 1.75 27.46 -9.96
C CYS A 670 2.32 27.34 -11.37
N LEU A 671 3.53 26.83 -11.52
CA LEU A 671 4.17 26.60 -12.81
C LEU A 671 3.39 25.60 -13.65
N ARG A 672 2.88 24.51 -13.04
CA ARG A 672 2.03 23.53 -13.70
C ARG A 672 0.78 24.15 -14.33
N LYS A 673 0.01 24.93 -13.56
CA LYS A 673 -1.22 25.57 -14.07
C LYS A 673 -0.95 26.40 -15.31
N ASN A 674 0.19 27.11 -15.34
CA ASN A 674 0.59 27.93 -16.48
C ASN A 674 1.02 27.07 -17.67
N VAL A 675 1.84 26.04 -17.48
CA VAL A 675 2.28 25.13 -18.55
C VAL A 675 1.11 24.35 -19.13
N ASP A 676 0.17 23.87 -18.29
CA ASP A 676 -1.03 23.16 -18.74
C ASP A 676 -1.95 24.09 -19.58
N ALA A 677 -2.02 25.39 -19.25
CA ALA A 677 -2.71 26.38 -20.10
C ALA A 677 -2.02 26.56 -21.45
N LEU A 678 -0.68 26.68 -21.47
CA LEU A 678 0.11 26.74 -22.69
C LEU A 678 -0.04 25.50 -23.57
N GLU A 679 -0.19 24.30 -22.99
CA GLU A 679 -0.47 23.08 -23.75
C GLU A 679 -1.73 23.18 -24.61
N GLY A 680 -2.74 23.92 -24.15
CA GLY A 680 -3.99 24.18 -24.90
C GLY A 680 -3.87 25.25 -26.01
N MET A 681 -2.81 26.05 -25.99
CA MET A 681 -2.59 27.17 -26.93
C MET A 681 -1.63 26.84 -28.07
N ILE A 682 -0.72 25.89 -27.83
CA ILE A 682 0.31 25.51 -28.79
C ILE A 682 -0.24 24.47 -29.77
N ASP A 683 0.16 24.56 -31.04
CA ASP A 683 -0.17 23.59 -32.08
C ASP A 683 0.15 22.17 -31.56
N ASP A 684 -0.86 21.32 -31.63
CA ASP A 684 -0.77 19.94 -31.15
C ASP A 684 0.40 19.17 -31.78
N SER A 685 0.69 19.45 -33.05
CA SER A 685 1.76 18.78 -33.79
C SER A 685 3.16 19.08 -33.28
N ILE A 686 3.36 20.24 -32.63
CA ILE A 686 4.66 20.67 -32.11
C ILE A 686 4.82 20.51 -30.59
N TRP A 687 3.72 20.17 -29.87
CA TRP A 687 3.82 19.94 -28.45
C TRP A 687 4.80 18.77 -28.16
N PRO A 688 5.81 18.98 -27.28
CA PRO A 688 6.98 18.10 -27.26
C PRO A 688 6.81 16.81 -26.45
N MET A 689 5.76 16.68 -25.64
CA MET A 689 5.55 15.55 -24.75
C MET A 689 4.20 14.87 -25.00
N PRO A 690 4.08 13.54 -24.76
CA PRO A 690 2.79 12.86 -24.77
C PRO A 690 1.77 13.52 -23.86
N LYS A 691 0.56 13.72 -24.40
CA LYS A 691 -0.57 14.32 -23.69
C LYS A 691 -1.37 13.28 -22.91
N TYR A 692 -2.18 13.70 -21.95
CA TYR A 692 -3.02 12.81 -21.14
C TYR A 692 -3.96 11.97 -22.03
N ARG A 693 -4.55 12.53 -23.08
CA ARG A 693 -5.40 11.79 -24.02
C ARG A 693 -4.70 10.60 -24.69
N GLU A 694 -3.39 10.69 -24.89
CA GLU A 694 -2.60 9.61 -25.50
C GLU A 694 -2.26 8.54 -24.45
N MET A 695 -1.77 8.96 -23.29
CA MET A 695 -1.36 8.06 -22.23
C MET A 695 -2.52 7.32 -21.56
N LEU A 696 -3.69 7.95 -21.43
CA LEU A 696 -4.84 7.40 -20.72
C LEU A 696 -5.81 6.61 -21.62
N PHE A 697 -5.75 6.78 -22.97
CA PHE A 697 -6.70 6.15 -23.87
C PHE A 697 -6.09 5.31 -24.98
N ILE A 698 -4.74 5.26 -25.09
CA ILE A 698 -4.03 4.48 -26.10
C ILE A 698 -3.02 3.57 -25.39
N TYR A 699 -3.40 2.31 -25.18
CA TYR A 699 -2.58 1.31 -24.50
C TYR A 699 -2.77 -0.11 -25.09
#